data_0ed16a61fe33c33236cd58c7b59474ca
#
_entry.id   0ed16a61fe33c33236cd58c7b59474ca
#
_cell.length_a   1.000
_cell.length_b   1.000
_cell.length_c   1.000
_cell.angle_alpha   90.00
_cell.angle_beta   90.00
_cell.angle_gamma   90.00
#
_symmetry.space_group_name_H-M   'P 1'
#
loop_
_entity.id
_entity.type
_entity.pdbx_description
1 polymer ?
#
loop_
_entity_poly.entity_id
_entity_poly.type
_entity_poly.pdbx_seq_one_letter_code
_entity_poly.pdbx_strand_id
1 'polypeptide(L)'
;MAIDKALYQAPQGIDQIAAEEEPIEILIEDPEAVNIKGPGFEIDMEKSDEEDDFGRNLAEEMDESILVKLAGDLVGDFETDIASRKDWIQTYVDGLELLGMKIEERMEPWPGACGVYHPILAESLVKFQAETMMSTFPAAGPVKTQVIGKETPETKASAERVQNDMNYQLTEVMKEYRPEHERMLWGLGLSGNAFKKVYEDSSLQRQVSMFCPAEDVVVPYGASSLEAAERVTHVMRKTPNEVRKLQYEGFYREVDLGDPTGTMDEVEKKIAEKLGFRATQDDRFKLLEMHVELDLEGFEHETEKGEQTGIALPYVVTIEKSSGEILAIRRNWKPDDDTYQKRAHFVHYPYIPGFGFYAFGLIHLIGAFAKSGTSILRQLVDAGTLSNLPGGFKTRGLRSKGDDTPIAPGEFRDMDVPSGTIKDNIMTLPYKEPSQVLLALLNQIIDDGRRFAGTADLQASDMSANSPVGTTLAILERTLKSMSAIQARVHYAMRQEFALLKEIIADNAPEDYDYEPIEGSRTAKKSDYAAVNVIPVSDPNAATMAQKVVQYQAALQLASTAPQLYDLPQLHRQMLEVIGIKNYQKLVPVAEDMKPRDPVTENMNILRSKPAKAFLYQDHQAHIAVHMSAMQDPKVQAIVGMNPQMAQTLQATMMAHIHEHLGMEYRKQVEQAMGQTLPPYNEEQDEVEMAPDMEVRISQMAAQASQQLLQQHQQEAQQQKAQQQAQDPLIQLQQQELQIKGQDLQRKTTKDQADAALKAAQLQVERDRIEAQQETEGAKLAAKIHGEARQAQAQAQKPTKKGD
;
A
#
# COMPACT_ATOMS: atom_id res chain seq x y z
N MET A 1 -12.96 48.51 14.88
CA MET A 1 -14.13 47.78 14.42
C MET A 1 -14.76 47.11 15.63
N ALA A 2 -15.99 47.51 15.95
CA ALA A 2 -16.72 46.98 17.10
C ALA A 2 -17.20 45.58 16.75
N ILE A 3 -16.78 44.60 17.58
CA ILE A 3 -17.25 43.21 17.47
C ILE A 3 -18.66 43.20 18.05
N ASP A 4 -19.60 42.77 17.22
CA ASP A 4 -21.03 42.66 17.57
C ASP A 4 -21.25 41.62 18.67
N LYS A 5 -21.65 42.07 19.83
CA LYS A 5 -21.93 41.22 21.02
C LYS A 5 -23.17 40.37 20.91
N ALA A 6 -23.90 40.43 19.81
CA ALA A 6 -25.15 39.67 19.59
C ALA A 6 -24.89 38.17 19.18
N LEU A 7 -23.65 37.80 18.87
CA LEU A 7 -23.31 36.42 18.45
C LEU A 7 -23.00 35.46 19.61
N TYR A 8 -23.05 35.90 20.86
CA TYR A 8 -22.78 35.09 22.04
C TYR A 8 -23.97 35.03 23.01
N GLN A 9 -25.22 35.03 22.53
CA GLN A 9 -26.35 34.64 23.36
C GLN A 9 -26.58 33.13 23.20
N ALA A 10 -26.34 32.41 24.30
CA ALA A 10 -26.72 31.00 24.44
C ALA A 10 -28.24 30.83 24.19
N PRO A 11 -28.71 29.75 23.54
CA PRO A 11 -30.12 29.47 23.37
C PRO A 11 -30.79 29.38 24.72
N GLN A 12 -31.75 30.25 25.00
CA GLN A 12 -32.65 30.11 26.13
C GLN A 12 -33.54 28.87 25.92
N GLY A 13 -33.38 27.85 26.75
CA GLY A 13 -34.28 26.68 26.70
C GLY A 13 -33.75 25.38 27.31
N ILE A 14 -32.73 25.43 28.18
CA ILE A 14 -32.35 24.27 28.98
C ILE A 14 -32.30 24.69 30.45
N ASP A 15 -33.45 25.11 30.95
CA ASP A 15 -33.75 25.12 32.38
C ASP A 15 -34.91 24.12 32.58
N GLN A 16 -34.53 22.88 32.92
CA GLN A 16 -35.27 21.87 33.67
C GLN A 16 -34.80 20.43 33.36
N ILE A 17 -33.54 20.13 33.73
CA ILE A 17 -33.19 18.82 34.23
C ILE A 17 -32.28 19.10 35.43
N ALA A 18 -32.87 19.36 36.60
CA ALA A 18 -32.17 19.20 37.84
C ALA A 18 -32.03 17.70 38.11
N ALA A 19 -30.99 17.09 37.59
CA ALA A 19 -30.46 15.85 38.14
C ALA A 19 -29.77 16.24 39.42
N GLU A 20 -30.13 15.58 40.51
CA GLU A 20 -29.44 15.66 41.78
C GLU A 20 -27.96 15.31 41.54
N GLU A 21 -27.11 16.32 41.51
CA GLU A 21 -25.66 16.12 41.50
C GLU A 21 -25.29 15.62 42.92
N GLU A 22 -25.00 14.31 43.04
CA GLU A 22 -24.30 13.81 44.21
C GLU A 22 -22.92 14.48 44.22
N PRO A 23 -22.46 14.97 45.38
CA PRO A 23 -21.17 15.66 45.51
C PRO A 23 -20.05 14.67 45.18
N ILE A 24 -19.13 15.10 44.33
CA ILE A 24 -17.89 14.40 44.06
C ILE A 24 -17.05 14.44 45.38
N GLU A 25 -16.90 13.32 46.03
CA GLU A 25 -15.98 13.18 47.18
C GLU A 25 -14.58 12.87 46.62
N ILE A 26 -13.65 13.80 46.82
CA ILE A 26 -12.23 13.57 46.54
C ILE A 26 -11.61 13.09 47.85
N LEU A 27 -11.35 11.80 47.93
CA LEU A 27 -10.59 11.19 49.06
C LEU A 27 -9.11 11.21 48.69
N ILE A 28 -8.35 12.03 49.38
CA ILE A 28 -6.89 12.04 49.30
C ILE A 28 -6.40 11.25 50.55
N GLU A 29 -6.21 9.95 50.36
CA GLU A 29 -5.65 9.08 51.43
C GLU A 29 -4.12 9.13 51.46
N ASP A 30 -3.49 9.43 50.36
CA ASP A 30 -2.05 9.64 50.23
C ASP A 30 -1.82 10.91 49.37
N PRO A 31 -0.88 11.81 49.76
CA PRO A 31 -0.58 12.99 48.95
C PRO A 31 -0.05 12.69 47.55
N GLU A 32 0.34 11.43 47.27
CA GLU A 32 0.83 10.96 45.96
C GLU A 32 -0.19 10.13 45.16
N ALA A 33 -1.34 9.74 45.74
CA ALA A 33 -2.39 8.99 45.05
C ALA A 33 -3.73 9.75 45.07
N VAL A 34 -4.25 10.16 43.91
CA VAL A 34 -5.56 10.83 43.79
C VAL A 34 -6.58 9.87 43.20
N ASN A 35 -7.50 9.37 44.05
CA ASN A 35 -8.60 8.51 43.64
C ASN A 35 -9.85 9.36 43.41
N ILE A 36 -10.35 9.45 42.16
CA ILE A 36 -11.56 10.21 41.80
C ILE A 36 -12.69 9.24 41.58
N LYS A 37 -13.69 9.22 42.49
CA LYS A 37 -14.92 8.43 42.34
C LYS A 37 -16.10 9.32 41.94
N GLY A 38 -16.73 8.99 40.83
CA GLY A 38 -17.97 9.63 40.38
C GLY A 38 -19.02 8.58 40.00
N PRO A 39 -20.29 8.97 39.82
CA PRO A 39 -21.34 8.01 39.48
C PRO A 39 -21.05 7.33 38.12
N GLY A 40 -20.51 6.12 38.16
CA GLY A 40 -20.25 5.26 37.02
C GLY A 40 -18.81 5.24 36.48
N PHE A 41 -17.87 5.90 37.17
CA PHE A 41 -16.44 5.76 36.83
C PHE A 41 -15.56 5.83 38.08
N GLU A 42 -14.55 4.99 38.09
CA GLU A 42 -13.48 4.96 39.06
C GLU A 42 -12.17 5.09 38.26
N ILE A 43 -11.43 6.17 38.44
CA ILE A 43 -10.12 6.37 37.82
C ILE A 43 -9.08 6.07 38.88
N ASP A 44 -8.40 4.94 38.72
CA ASP A 44 -7.23 4.58 39.52
C ASP A 44 -5.98 5.14 38.81
N MET A 45 -5.35 6.14 39.44
CA MET A 45 -4.11 6.73 38.95
C MET A 45 -2.84 5.96 39.39
N GLU A 46 -2.96 4.87 40.14
CA GLU A 46 -1.80 4.05 40.53
C GLU A 46 -1.07 3.37 39.37
N LYS A 47 -1.71 3.27 38.16
CA LYS A 47 -1.05 2.68 36.99
C LYS A 47 -0.23 3.65 36.14
N SER A 48 -0.32 4.95 36.40
CA SER A 48 0.42 5.95 35.61
C SER A 48 1.87 6.15 36.09
N ASP A 49 2.19 5.84 37.32
CA ASP A 49 3.49 6.19 37.91
C ASP A 49 4.63 5.27 37.43
N GLU A 50 4.38 3.99 37.17
CA GLU A 50 5.40 3.07 36.64
C GLU A 50 5.69 3.30 35.16
N GLU A 51 4.69 3.67 34.33
CA GLU A 51 4.90 4.01 32.94
C GLU A 51 5.56 5.38 32.75
N ASP A 52 5.23 6.36 33.58
CA ASP A 52 5.87 7.68 33.62
C ASP A 52 7.34 7.57 34.04
N ASP A 53 7.66 6.71 35.00
CA ASP A 53 9.02 6.46 35.48
C ASP A 53 9.89 5.77 34.39
N PHE A 54 9.31 4.89 33.56
CA PHE A 54 10.03 4.25 32.48
C PHE A 54 10.44 5.22 31.37
N GLY A 55 9.56 6.15 31.01
CA GLY A 55 9.75 7.14 29.95
C GLY A 55 10.58 8.37 30.33
N ARG A 56 10.98 8.52 31.59
CA ARG A 56 11.71 9.70 32.06
C ARG A 56 13.07 9.91 31.43
N ASN A 57 13.57 11.12 31.47
CA ASN A 57 14.88 11.49 31.00
C ASN A 57 15.97 11.12 32.00
N LEU A 58 16.70 10.02 31.77
CA LEU A 58 17.74 9.54 32.71
C LEU A 58 18.91 10.52 32.86
N ALA A 59 19.12 11.43 31.91
CA ALA A 59 20.17 12.43 31.97
C ALA A 59 19.99 13.45 33.13
N GLU A 60 18.79 13.55 33.70
CA GLU A 60 18.52 14.43 34.86
C GLU A 60 19.04 13.84 36.17
N GLU A 61 19.18 12.52 36.24
CA GLU A 61 19.61 11.80 37.47
C GLU A 61 21.10 11.47 37.47
N MET A 62 21.78 11.62 36.33
CA MET A 62 23.17 11.24 36.18
C MET A 62 24.12 12.37 36.56
N ASP A 63 25.27 12.00 37.11
CA ASP A 63 26.35 12.93 37.44
C ASP A 63 26.89 13.61 36.16
N GLU A 64 27.11 14.92 36.20
CA GLU A 64 27.62 15.73 35.10
C GLU A 64 28.96 15.21 34.55
N SER A 65 29.82 14.66 35.42
CA SER A 65 31.11 14.10 34.99
C SER A 65 30.98 12.85 34.11
N ILE A 66 29.93 12.04 34.35
CA ILE A 66 29.61 10.86 33.54
C ILE A 66 29.04 11.30 32.20
N LEU A 67 28.12 12.27 32.22
CA LEU A 67 27.48 12.83 31.00
C LEU A 67 28.52 13.45 30.05
N VAL A 68 29.48 14.26 30.58
CA VAL A 68 30.54 14.86 29.76
C VAL A 68 31.44 13.79 29.11
N LYS A 69 31.81 12.74 29.88
CA LYS A 69 32.60 11.64 29.32
C LYS A 69 31.84 10.90 28.24
N LEU A 70 30.59 10.52 28.51
CA LEU A 70 29.71 9.81 27.56
C LEU A 70 29.51 10.63 26.28
N ALA A 71 29.25 11.94 26.40
CA ALA A 71 29.12 12.83 25.25
C ALA A 71 30.39 12.85 24.39
N GLY A 72 31.56 12.94 25.03
CA GLY A 72 32.86 12.91 24.33
C GLY A 72 33.08 11.62 23.55
N ASP A 73 32.77 10.48 24.15
CA ASP A 73 32.89 9.17 23.51
C ASP A 73 31.93 9.04 22.32
N LEU A 74 30.66 9.41 22.50
CA LEU A 74 29.63 9.33 21.47
C LEU A 74 29.86 10.29 20.29
N VAL A 75 30.31 11.53 20.55
CA VAL A 75 30.67 12.48 19.49
C VAL A 75 31.88 11.96 18.71
N GLY A 76 32.89 11.37 19.38
CA GLY A 76 34.04 10.72 18.73
C GLY A 76 33.61 9.56 17.83
N ASP A 77 32.70 8.73 18.27
CA ASP A 77 32.11 7.65 17.50
C ASP A 77 31.36 8.17 16.27
N PHE A 78 30.55 9.22 16.42
CA PHE A 78 29.86 9.88 15.32
C PHE A 78 30.83 10.43 14.25
N GLU A 79 31.96 11.03 14.65
CA GLU A 79 32.97 11.52 13.71
C GLU A 79 33.65 10.35 12.97
N THR A 80 33.87 9.23 13.64
CA THR A 80 34.37 7.99 13.04
C THR A 80 33.40 7.45 11.99
N ASP A 81 32.08 7.45 12.31
CA ASP A 81 31.04 6.98 11.40
C ASP A 81 30.92 7.89 10.17
N ILE A 82 31.03 9.22 10.33
CA ILE A 82 31.10 10.18 9.20
C ILE A 82 32.33 9.88 8.33
N ALA A 83 33.49 9.66 8.93
CA ALA A 83 34.71 9.36 8.19
C ALA A 83 34.59 8.05 7.41
N SER A 84 33.89 7.04 7.94
CA SER A 84 33.69 5.73 7.31
C SER A 84 32.92 5.81 5.98
N ARG A 85 31.98 6.79 5.81
CA ARG A 85 31.16 6.98 4.61
C ARG A 85 31.66 8.06 3.66
N LYS A 86 32.85 8.63 3.91
CA LYS A 86 33.38 9.81 3.22
C LYS A 86 33.37 9.68 1.70
N ASP A 87 33.84 8.56 1.16
CA ASP A 87 33.94 8.36 -0.28
C ASP A 87 32.57 8.30 -0.97
N TRP A 88 31.59 7.69 -0.31
CA TRP A 88 30.22 7.62 -0.78
C TRP A 88 29.57 9.02 -0.82
N ILE A 89 29.68 9.79 0.27
CA ILE A 89 29.09 11.14 0.35
C ILE A 89 29.79 12.11 -0.60
N GLN A 90 31.11 11.98 -0.81
CA GLN A 90 31.86 12.80 -1.75
C GLN A 90 31.35 12.60 -3.19
N THR A 91 31.15 11.33 -3.61
CA THR A 91 30.61 11.01 -4.94
C THR A 91 29.19 11.59 -5.12
N TYR A 92 28.35 11.51 -4.09
CA TYR A 92 27.03 12.10 -4.10
C TYR A 92 27.07 13.62 -4.25
N VAL A 93 27.86 14.31 -3.43
CA VAL A 93 27.99 15.77 -3.45
C VAL A 93 28.54 16.26 -4.80
N ASP A 94 29.60 15.61 -5.31
CA ASP A 94 30.16 15.98 -6.62
C ASP A 94 29.18 15.74 -7.78
N GLY A 95 28.32 14.75 -7.62
CA GLY A 95 27.28 14.44 -8.61
C GLY A 95 26.10 15.42 -8.66
N LEU A 96 25.85 16.18 -7.60
CA LEU A 96 24.72 17.13 -7.55
C LEU A 96 24.79 18.20 -8.63
N GLU A 97 25.99 18.60 -9.03
CA GLU A 97 26.18 19.57 -10.11
C GLU A 97 25.58 19.09 -11.44
N LEU A 98 25.59 17.76 -11.66
CA LEU A 98 25.10 17.14 -12.90
C LEU A 98 23.57 17.22 -13.06
N LEU A 99 22.84 17.63 -12.01
CA LEU A 99 21.40 17.94 -12.12
C LEU A 99 21.16 19.17 -12.99
N GLY A 100 22.16 20.04 -13.15
CA GLY A 100 22.06 21.22 -13.99
C GLY A 100 21.10 22.28 -13.45
N MET A 101 20.85 22.33 -12.14
CA MET A 101 19.94 23.31 -11.51
C MET A 101 20.56 24.71 -11.44
N LYS A 102 21.89 24.80 -11.45
CA LYS A 102 22.61 26.04 -11.45
C LYS A 102 22.81 26.56 -12.88
N ILE A 103 22.39 27.80 -13.14
CA ILE A 103 22.76 28.50 -14.38
C ILE A 103 24.17 28.97 -14.23
N GLU A 104 25.11 28.33 -14.91
CA GLU A 104 26.54 28.63 -14.80
C GLU A 104 27.01 29.53 -15.94
N GLU A 105 27.59 30.66 -15.59
CA GLU A 105 28.36 31.48 -16.52
C GLU A 105 29.81 31.03 -16.49
N ARG A 106 30.22 30.25 -17.50
CA ARG A 106 31.60 29.78 -17.58
C ARG A 106 32.54 30.85 -18.06
N MET A 107 33.61 31.02 -17.30
CA MET A 107 34.72 31.92 -17.64
C MET A 107 35.85 31.24 -18.36
N GLU A 108 35.93 29.92 -18.30
CA GLU A 108 36.94 29.04 -18.94
C GLU A 108 36.24 28.10 -19.95
N PRO A 109 36.87 27.89 -21.15
CA PRO A 109 38.13 28.42 -21.65
C PRO A 109 38.07 29.90 -22.10
N TRP A 110 36.90 30.52 -22.18
CA TRP A 110 36.73 31.96 -22.41
C TRP A 110 35.41 32.44 -21.75
N PRO A 111 35.29 33.71 -21.41
CA PRO A 111 34.06 34.28 -20.86
C PRO A 111 32.89 34.10 -21.82
N GLY A 112 31.78 33.50 -21.32
CA GLY A 112 30.59 33.19 -22.13
C GLY A 112 30.65 31.81 -22.84
N ALA A 113 31.59 30.95 -22.49
CA ALA A 113 31.60 29.55 -22.92
C ALA A 113 30.31 28.82 -22.43
N CYS A 114 29.90 27.75 -23.14
CA CYS A 114 28.66 27.04 -22.86
C CYS A 114 28.64 26.45 -21.45
N GLY A 115 27.71 26.90 -20.59
CA GLY A 115 27.46 26.43 -19.23
C GLY A 115 26.39 25.34 -19.09
N VAL A 116 25.82 24.87 -20.19
CA VAL A 116 24.70 23.91 -20.19
C VAL A 116 25.13 22.54 -19.67
N TYR A 117 24.28 21.93 -18.86
CA TYR A 117 24.39 20.52 -18.43
C TYR A 117 23.42 19.65 -19.24
N HIS A 118 23.82 18.43 -19.52
CA HIS A 118 22.95 17.48 -20.18
C HIS A 118 21.93 16.92 -19.17
N PRO A 119 20.60 16.96 -19.42
CA PRO A 119 19.57 16.70 -18.41
C PRO A 119 19.31 15.22 -18.10
N ILE A 120 20.16 14.30 -18.59
CA ILE A 120 19.92 12.84 -18.48
C ILE A 120 19.69 12.37 -17.03
N LEU A 121 20.43 12.94 -16.06
CA LEU A 121 20.28 12.59 -14.65
C LEU A 121 18.94 13.09 -14.09
N ALA A 122 18.60 14.37 -14.37
CA ALA A 122 17.34 14.97 -13.94
C ALA A 122 16.12 14.29 -14.59
N GLU A 123 16.21 13.99 -15.90
CA GLU A 123 15.19 13.26 -16.64
C GLU A 123 14.91 11.89 -16.01
N SER A 124 15.97 11.13 -15.75
CA SER A 124 15.87 9.78 -15.13
C SER A 124 15.28 9.83 -13.73
N LEU A 125 15.67 10.84 -12.94
CA LEU A 125 15.20 11.03 -11.58
C LEU A 125 13.71 11.40 -11.52
N VAL A 126 13.27 12.35 -12.35
CA VAL A 126 11.85 12.76 -12.44
C VAL A 126 10.98 11.60 -12.88
N LYS A 127 11.45 10.81 -13.86
CA LYS A 127 10.71 9.64 -14.34
C LYS A 127 10.57 8.59 -13.25
N PHE A 128 11.66 8.25 -12.56
CA PHE A 128 11.64 7.33 -11.42
C PHE A 128 10.66 7.79 -10.33
N GLN A 129 10.75 9.05 -9.91
CA GLN A 129 9.87 9.61 -8.88
C GLN A 129 8.40 9.53 -9.30
N ALA A 130 8.07 9.96 -10.52
CA ALA A 130 6.70 9.96 -11.01
C ALA A 130 6.10 8.55 -11.09
N GLU A 131 6.83 7.59 -11.67
CA GLU A 131 6.38 6.21 -11.80
C GLU A 131 6.22 5.52 -10.43
N THR A 132 7.19 5.74 -9.53
CA THR A 132 7.13 5.14 -8.19
C THR A 132 6.05 5.78 -7.33
N MET A 133 5.86 7.11 -7.42
CA MET A 133 4.77 7.79 -6.71
C MET A 133 3.40 7.29 -7.13
N MET A 134 3.17 7.09 -8.42
CA MET A 134 1.90 6.55 -8.92
C MET A 134 1.63 5.12 -8.43
N SER A 135 2.68 4.30 -8.29
CA SER A 135 2.56 2.91 -7.83
C SER A 135 2.39 2.81 -6.31
N THR A 136 3.06 3.69 -5.54
CA THR A 136 3.09 3.62 -4.07
C THR A 136 1.96 4.38 -3.40
N PHE A 137 1.42 5.43 -4.07
CA PHE A 137 0.37 6.28 -3.50
C PHE A 137 -0.82 6.45 -4.46
N PRO A 138 -1.60 5.37 -4.71
CA PRO A 138 -2.80 5.45 -5.55
C PRO A 138 -3.92 6.25 -4.87
N ALA A 139 -4.92 6.68 -5.64
CA ALA A 139 -6.05 7.48 -5.14
C ALA A 139 -6.91 6.77 -4.07
N ALA A 140 -6.86 5.45 -4.01
CA ALA A 140 -7.56 4.66 -2.99
C ALA A 140 -6.83 4.57 -1.64
N GLY A 141 -5.63 5.15 -1.56
CA GLY A 141 -4.73 5.07 -0.42
C GLY A 141 -3.61 4.04 -0.59
N PRO A 142 -2.49 4.22 0.15
CA PRO A 142 -1.30 3.38 0.00
C PRO A 142 -1.35 2.05 0.74
N VAL A 143 -2.32 1.84 1.63
CA VAL A 143 -2.38 0.69 2.54
C VAL A 143 -3.37 -0.36 2.07
N LYS A 144 -2.94 -1.62 2.13
CA LYS A 144 -3.76 -2.82 2.01
C LYS A 144 -3.52 -3.70 3.22
N THR A 145 -4.52 -4.48 3.62
CA THR A 145 -4.42 -5.39 4.76
C THR A 145 -4.43 -6.85 4.32
N GLN A 146 -3.80 -7.68 5.12
CA GLN A 146 -3.77 -9.12 4.96
C GLN A 146 -4.11 -9.78 6.31
N VAL A 147 -5.09 -10.67 6.33
CA VAL A 147 -5.47 -11.42 7.53
C VAL A 147 -4.35 -12.37 7.93
N ILE A 148 -4.03 -12.42 9.23
CA ILE A 148 -3.08 -13.38 9.80
C ILE A 148 -3.88 -14.61 10.27
N GLY A 149 -3.59 -15.79 9.70
CA GLY A 149 -4.25 -17.04 10.08
C GLY A 149 -5.48 -17.38 9.25
N LYS A 150 -6.52 -17.94 9.89
CA LYS A 150 -7.74 -18.36 9.18
C LYS A 150 -8.61 -17.14 8.83
N GLU A 151 -9.04 -17.07 7.59
CA GLU A 151 -10.01 -16.06 7.14
C GLU A 151 -11.40 -16.41 7.67
N THR A 152 -11.93 -15.57 8.53
CA THR A 152 -13.31 -15.59 9.00
C THR A 152 -14.01 -14.30 8.58
N PRO A 153 -15.35 -14.27 8.54
CA PRO A 153 -16.06 -13.02 8.24
C PRO A 153 -15.71 -11.88 9.19
N GLU A 154 -15.40 -12.20 10.46
CA GLU A 154 -14.99 -11.22 11.47
C GLU A 154 -13.59 -10.67 11.19
N THR A 155 -12.61 -11.55 10.89
CA THR A 155 -11.24 -11.13 10.56
C THR A 155 -11.17 -10.36 9.25
N LYS A 156 -12.03 -10.66 8.27
CA LYS A 156 -12.17 -9.86 7.03
C LYS A 156 -12.72 -8.46 7.35
N ALA A 157 -13.76 -8.38 8.20
CA ALA A 157 -14.31 -7.09 8.60
C ALA A 157 -13.30 -6.25 9.41
N SER A 158 -12.51 -6.88 10.29
CA SER A 158 -11.41 -6.23 11.01
C SER A 158 -10.33 -5.72 10.05
N ALA A 159 -9.95 -6.51 9.05
CA ALA A 159 -8.97 -6.13 8.04
C ALA A 159 -9.45 -4.93 7.20
N GLU A 160 -10.73 -4.89 6.84
CA GLU A 160 -11.32 -3.75 6.12
C GLU A 160 -11.36 -2.49 6.98
N ARG A 161 -11.70 -2.59 8.28
CA ARG A 161 -11.67 -1.46 9.20
C ARG A 161 -10.27 -0.90 9.36
N VAL A 162 -9.27 -1.73 9.61
CA VAL A 162 -7.86 -1.32 9.72
C VAL A 162 -7.37 -0.68 8.43
N GLN A 163 -7.69 -1.24 7.26
CA GLN A 163 -7.31 -0.67 5.98
C GLN A 163 -7.89 0.73 5.77
N ASN A 164 -9.18 0.90 6.07
CA ASN A 164 -9.87 2.17 5.91
C ASN A 164 -9.35 3.22 6.89
N ASP A 165 -9.12 2.85 8.15
CA ASP A 165 -8.59 3.74 9.16
C ASP A 165 -7.15 4.17 8.83
N MET A 166 -6.24 3.24 8.57
CA MET A 166 -4.86 3.60 8.21
C MET A 166 -4.78 4.46 6.93
N ASN A 167 -5.60 4.18 5.93
CA ASN A 167 -5.67 5.04 4.75
C ASN A 167 -6.17 6.44 5.10
N TYR A 168 -7.17 6.56 5.98
CA TYR A 168 -7.64 7.86 6.46
C TYR A 168 -6.54 8.59 7.25
N GLN A 169 -5.83 7.91 8.14
CA GLN A 169 -4.71 8.48 8.90
C GLN A 169 -3.63 9.02 7.95
N LEU A 170 -3.23 8.27 6.94
CA LEU A 170 -2.16 8.65 6.00
C LEU A 170 -2.57 9.72 4.97
N THR A 171 -3.87 9.85 4.65
CA THR A 171 -4.32 10.81 3.61
C THR A 171 -4.92 12.08 4.17
N GLU A 172 -5.62 12.00 5.32
CA GLU A 172 -6.38 13.12 5.87
C GLU A 172 -5.79 13.68 7.17
N VAL A 173 -5.30 12.81 8.06
CA VAL A 173 -4.73 13.22 9.36
C VAL A 173 -3.28 13.64 9.19
N MET A 174 -2.45 12.80 8.58
CA MET A 174 -1.03 13.05 8.31
C MET A 174 -0.85 13.76 6.96
N LYS A 175 -1.26 15.03 6.87
CA LYS A 175 -1.23 15.81 5.62
C LYS A 175 0.18 15.95 5.05
N GLU A 176 1.20 15.89 5.89
CA GLU A 176 2.61 15.90 5.52
C GLU A 176 3.09 14.59 4.88
N TYR A 177 2.40 13.46 5.09
CA TYR A 177 2.86 12.14 4.66
C TYR A 177 3.15 12.07 3.15
N ARG A 178 2.23 12.56 2.33
CA ARG A 178 2.38 12.55 0.87
C ARG A 178 3.54 13.42 0.38
N PRO A 179 3.67 14.71 0.79
CA PRO A 179 4.83 15.53 0.45
C PRO A 179 6.17 14.92 0.92
N GLU A 180 6.20 14.37 2.13
CA GLU A 180 7.41 13.72 2.66
C GLU A 180 7.76 12.44 1.90
N HIS A 181 6.76 11.67 1.47
CA HIS A 181 6.97 10.50 0.62
C HIS A 181 7.51 10.89 -0.77
N GLU A 182 6.99 11.97 -1.36
CA GLU A 182 7.45 12.49 -2.63
C GLU A 182 8.91 12.98 -2.56
N ARG A 183 9.28 13.68 -1.49
CA ARG A 183 10.66 14.09 -1.20
C ARG A 183 11.57 12.90 -0.97
N MET A 184 11.08 11.90 -0.24
CA MET A 184 11.82 10.65 0.00
C MET A 184 12.15 9.94 -1.31
N LEU A 185 11.21 9.81 -2.25
CA LEU A 185 11.45 9.19 -3.55
C LEU A 185 12.47 9.95 -4.38
N TRP A 186 12.46 11.29 -4.32
CA TRP A 186 13.48 12.12 -4.96
C TRP A 186 14.86 11.85 -4.37
N GLY A 187 14.99 11.92 -3.04
CA GLY A 187 16.24 11.65 -2.33
C GLY A 187 16.76 10.24 -2.59
N LEU A 188 15.86 9.24 -2.55
CA LEU A 188 16.16 7.85 -2.83
C LEU A 188 16.77 7.65 -4.23
N GLY A 189 16.10 8.17 -5.27
CA GLY A 189 16.59 8.05 -6.64
C GLY A 189 17.94 8.73 -6.84
N LEU A 190 18.14 9.86 -6.20
CA LEU A 190 19.33 10.68 -6.36
C LEU A 190 20.54 10.09 -5.65
N SER A 191 20.49 9.96 -4.33
CA SER A 191 21.57 9.49 -3.47
C SER A 191 21.70 7.97 -3.38
N GLY A 192 20.60 7.25 -3.62
CA GLY A 192 20.48 5.81 -3.43
C GLY A 192 20.01 5.39 -2.06
N ASN A 193 19.92 6.30 -1.11
CA ASN A 193 19.48 6.06 0.24
C ASN A 193 18.46 7.13 0.65
N ALA A 194 17.40 6.69 1.29
CA ALA A 194 16.47 7.56 1.96
C ALA A 194 16.03 6.89 3.27
N PHE A 195 15.73 7.69 4.26
CA PHE A 195 15.26 7.19 5.55
C PHE A 195 13.94 7.85 5.88
N LYS A 196 13.08 7.11 6.56
CA LYS A 196 11.92 7.68 7.22
C LYS A 196 12.02 7.41 8.71
N LYS A 197 11.82 8.45 9.50
CA LYS A 197 11.68 8.37 10.96
C LYS A 197 10.21 8.28 11.29
N VAL A 198 9.82 7.21 11.96
CA VAL A 198 8.45 6.94 12.41
C VAL A 198 8.42 7.03 13.91
N TYR A 199 7.63 7.96 14.44
CA TYR A 199 7.53 8.21 15.87
C TYR A 199 6.17 8.85 16.21
N GLU A 200 5.86 8.86 17.48
CA GLU A 200 4.77 9.65 18.03
C GLU A 200 5.27 11.06 18.37
N ASP A 201 4.57 12.07 17.89
CA ASP A 201 4.84 13.46 18.22
C ASP A 201 3.89 13.90 19.34
N SER A 202 4.42 14.08 20.55
CA SER A 202 3.66 14.46 21.74
C SER A 202 3.01 15.84 21.59
N SER A 203 3.61 16.75 20.83
CA SER A 203 3.04 18.08 20.58
C SER A 203 1.86 18.03 19.60
N LEU A 204 1.86 17.09 18.66
CA LEU A 204 0.77 16.85 17.71
C LEU A 204 -0.21 15.77 18.19
N GLN A 205 0.14 15.04 19.24
CA GLN A 205 -0.63 13.90 19.80
C GLN A 205 -1.04 12.90 18.71
N ARG A 206 -0.12 12.58 17.81
CA ARG A 206 -0.33 11.63 16.74
C ARG A 206 0.99 11.10 16.19
N GLN A 207 0.89 10.00 15.46
CA GLN A 207 2.01 9.43 14.71
C GLN A 207 2.46 10.37 13.57
N VAL A 208 3.77 10.33 13.32
CA VAL A 208 4.44 11.07 12.25
C VAL A 208 5.41 10.15 11.52
N SER A 209 5.48 10.29 10.19
CA SER A 209 6.50 9.64 9.37
C SER A 209 7.20 10.70 8.54
N MET A 210 8.40 11.06 8.95
CA MET A 210 9.18 12.16 8.39
C MET A 210 10.32 11.62 7.52
N PHE A 211 10.54 12.25 6.37
CA PHE A 211 11.70 11.97 5.54
C PHE A 211 12.98 12.54 6.16
N CYS A 212 13.99 11.71 6.30
CA CYS A 212 15.34 12.08 6.70
C CYS A 212 16.27 11.84 5.52
N PRO A 213 16.94 12.91 4.99
CA PRO A 213 17.90 12.74 3.90
C PRO A 213 19.09 11.91 4.33
N ALA A 214 19.75 11.26 3.37
CA ALA A 214 20.85 10.35 3.65
C ALA A 214 22.09 11.04 4.27
N GLU A 215 22.23 12.34 4.06
CA GLU A 215 23.28 13.17 4.71
C GLU A 215 23.04 13.33 6.21
N ASP A 216 21.79 13.37 6.65
CA ASP A 216 21.41 13.61 8.04
C ASP A 216 21.29 12.32 8.88
N VAL A 217 21.25 11.13 8.27
CA VAL A 217 21.27 9.84 8.97
C VAL A 217 22.63 9.18 8.79
N VAL A 218 23.37 9.06 9.86
CA VAL A 218 24.73 8.53 9.89
C VAL A 218 24.73 7.14 10.50
N VAL A 219 25.20 6.16 9.72
CA VAL A 219 25.32 4.75 10.11
C VAL A 219 26.73 4.30 9.75
N PRO A 220 27.43 3.46 10.55
CA PRO A 220 28.73 2.91 10.19
C PRO A 220 28.69 2.22 8.82
N TYR A 221 29.65 2.50 7.95
CA TYR A 221 29.68 1.94 6.59
C TYR A 221 29.66 0.41 6.54
N GLY A 222 30.24 -0.22 7.56
CA GLY A 222 30.31 -1.69 7.67
C GLY A 222 29.05 -2.38 8.16
N ALA A 223 28.01 -1.63 8.56
CA ALA A 223 26.76 -2.21 9.04
C ALA A 223 26.02 -2.93 7.90
N SER A 224 25.36 -4.05 8.22
CA SER A 224 24.57 -4.82 7.25
C SER A 224 23.12 -4.32 7.14
N SER A 225 22.54 -3.79 8.21
CA SER A 225 21.19 -3.21 8.28
C SER A 225 21.12 -2.20 9.42
N LEU A 226 19.98 -1.47 9.53
CA LEU A 226 19.73 -0.57 10.66
C LEU A 226 19.59 -1.32 11.99
N GLU A 227 19.02 -2.52 11.94
CA GLU A 227 18.81 -3.37 13.13
C GLU A 227 20.14 -3.90 13.67
N ALA A 228 21.06 -4.27 12.76
CA ALA A 228 22.39 -4.80 13.10
C ALA A 228 23.46 -3.71 13.29
N ALA A 229 23.10 -2.44 13.09
CA ALA A 229 24.02 -1.33 13.27
C ALA A 229 24.27 -1.08 14.77
N GLU A 230 25.50 -0.95 15.13
CA GLU A 230 25.91 -0.58 16.51
C GLU A 230 25.33 0.78 16.91
N ARG A 231 25.31 1.70 15.98
CA ARG A 231 24.81 3.07 16.15
C ARG A 231 24.05 3.55 14.92
N VAL A 232 22.97 4.31 15.18
CA VAL A 232 22.25 5.07 14.15
C VAL A 232 22.12 6.49 14.66
N THR A 233 22.74 7.45 14.01
CA THR A 233 22.71 8.86 14.43
C THR A 233 21.88 9.69 13.46
N HIS A 234 20.89 10.38 13.97
CA HIS A 234 20.10 11.37 13.24
C HIS A 234 20.56 12.78 13.59
N VAL A 235 21.02 13.51 12.61
CA VAL A 235 21.44 14.92 12.75
C VAL A 235 20.24 15.83 12.58
N MET A 236 19.77 16.40 13.68
CA MET A 236 18.62 17.32 13.68
C MET A 236 19.07 18.76 13.80
N ARG A 237 18.34 19.66 13.15
CA ARG A 237 18.52 21.12 13.31
C ARG A 237 17.28 21.73 13.93
N LYS A 238 17.40 22.22 15.15
CA LYS A 238 16.29 22.84 15.91
C LYS A 238 16.59 24.30 16.23
N THR A 239 15.57 25.14 16.09
CA THR A 239 15.66 26.54 16.49
C THR A 239 15.80 26.67 18.01
N PRO A 240 16.42 27.75 18.54
CA PRO A 240 16.50 27.97 19.99
C PRO A 240 15.13 27.94 20.68
N ASN A 241 14.08 28.40 20.00
CA ASN A 241 12.74 28.38 20.55
C ASN A 241 12.15 26.96 20.65
N GLU A 242 12.42 26.09 19.68
CA GLU A 242 12.00 24.69 19.72
C GLU A 242 12.70 23.94 20.84
N VAL A 243 14.01 24.16 21.02
CA VAL A 243 14.76 23.54 22.11
C VAL A 243 14.21 23.98 23.47
N ARG A 244 13.96 25.29 23.66
CA ARG A 244 13.38 25.81 24.92
C ARG A 244 11.99 25.26 25.21
N LYS A 245 11.16 25.03 24.19
CA LYS A 245 9.85 24.38 24.37
C LYS A 245 10.02 22.97 24.89
N LEU A 246 10.90 22.19 24.26
CA LEU A 246 11.17 20.81 24.68
C LEU A 246 11.81 20.71 26.06
N GLN A 247 12.60 21.71 26.47
CA GLN A 247 13.12 21.82 27.85
C GLN A 247 11.98 22.14 28.81
N TYR A 248 11.09 23.08 28.48
CA TYR A 248 9.95 23.43 29.31
C TYR A 248 8.93 22.27 29.49
N GLU A 249 8.79 21.45 28.46
CA GLU A 249 7.93 20.25 28.46
C GLU A 249 8.59 19.05 29.18
N GLY A 250 9.83 19.20 29.73
CA GLY A 250 10.57 18.11 30.36
C GLY A 250 11.07 17.03 29.42
N PHE A 251 10.99 17.28 28.09
CA PHE A 251 11.52 16.34 27.11
C PHE A 251 13.05 16.41 27.05
N TYR A 252 13.62 17.59 27.14
CA TYR A 252 15.05 17.84 27.25
C TYR A 252 15.41 18.41 28.63
N ARG A 253 16.58 18.06 29.13
CA ARG A 253 17.16 18.60 30.36
C ARG A 253 17.29 20.12 30.28
N GLU A 254 17.02 20.85 31.35
CA GLU A 254 17.17 22.28 31.43
C GLU A 254 18.64 22.67 31.58
N VAL A 255 19.32 22.92 30.46
CA VAL A 255 20.72 23.32 30.35
C VAL A 255 20.82 24.56 29.46
N ASP A 256 21.69 25.50 29.81
CA ASP A 256 21.98 26.68 29.00
C ASP A 256 22.97 26.28 27.88
N LEU A 257 22.51 26.22 26.67
CA LEU A 257 23.31 25.90 25.49
C LEU A 257 24.03 27.12 24.86
N GLY A 258 23.79 28.33 25.40
CA GLY A 258 24.27 29.57 24.80
C GLY A 258 23.61 29.87 23.43
N ASP A 259 24.39 30.52 22.56
CA ASP A 259 23.93 30.84 21.19
C ASP A 259 24.38 29.77 20.19
N PRO A 260 23.56 29.43 19.18
CA PRO A 260 23.98 28.52 18.11
C PRO A 260 25.24 28.99 17.43
N THR A 261 26.20 28.12 17.19
CA THR A 261 27.50 28.47 16.58
C THR A 261 27.38 28.91 15.13
N GLY A 262 26.28 28.64 14.45
CA GLY A 262 26.01 29.04 13.09
C GLY A 262 26.93 28.41 12.03
N THR A 263 27.73 27.42 12.41
CA THR A 263 28.70 26.78 11.51
C THR A 263 28.04 25.66 10.68
N MET A 264 28.02 25.86 9.35
CA MET A 264 27.66 24.78 8.42
C MET A 264 28.83 23.81 8.25
N ASP A 265 28.54 22.55 8.17
CA ASP A 265 29.53 21.52 7.84
C ASP A 265 30.05 21.70 6.40
N GLU A 266 31.24 21.15 6.11
CA GLU A 266 31.82 21.21 4.75
C GLU A 266 30.90 20.58 3.69
N VAL A 267 30.23 19.50 4.04
CA VAL A 267 29.29 18.79 3.15
C VAL A 267 28.09 19.67 2.84
N GLU A 268 27.49 20.30 3.85
CA GLU A 268 26.37 21.24 3.68
C GLU A 268 26.75 22.43 2.81
N LYS A 269 27.91 23.03 3.03
CA LYS A 269 28.45 24.13 2.19
C LYS A 269 28.62 23.70 0.74
N LYS A 270 29.22 22.53 0.51
CA LYS A 270 29.41 22.00 -0.85
C LYS A 270 28.09 21.69 -1.54
N ILE A 271 27.10 21.10 -0.82
CA ILE A 271 25.76 20.85 -1.36
C ILE A 271 25.11 22.18 -1.79
N ALA A 272 25.09 23.19 -0.92
CA ALA A 272 24.53 24.50 -1.23
C ALA A 272 25.23 25.14 -2.45
N GLU A 273 26.55 25.08 -2.51
CA GLU A 273 27.35 25.62 -3.64
C GLU A 273 27.01 24.90 -4.95
N LYS A 274 26.95 23.56 -4.95
CA LYS A 274 26.66 22.75 -6.15
C LYS A 274 25.24 22.99 -6.68
N LEU A 275 24.28 23.16 -5.79
CA LEU A 275 22.89 23.49 -6.13
C LEU A 275 22.71 24.99 -6.51
N GLY A 276 23.72 25.82 -6.32
CA GLY A 276 23.67 27.24 -6.66
C GLY A 276 23.04 28.13 -5.58
N PHE A 277 22.91 27.61 -4.35
CA PHE A 277 22.46 28.39 -3.21
C PHE A 277 23.65 29.05 -2.49
N ARG A 278 23.42 30.23 -1.91
CA ARG A 278 24.41 30.82 -1.01
C ARG A 278 24.34 30.09 0.32
N ALA A 279 25.46 29.57 0.79
CA ALA A 279 25.59 29.07 2.16
C ALA A 279 25.42 30.28 3.10
N THR A 280 24.33 30.29 3.85
CA THR A 280 24.04 31.25 4.91
C THR A 280 24.41 30.65 6.25
N GLN A 281 24.66 31.47 7.25
CA GLN A 281 24.81 31.04 8.62
C GLN A 281 23.50 30.34 9.06
N ASP A 282 23.61 29.20 9.72
CA ASP A 282 22.45 28.49 10.28
C ASP A 282 22.34 28.82 11.77
N ASP A 283 21.31 29.58 12.16
CA ASP A 283 21.08 29.98 13.55
C ASP A 283 20.33 28.91 14.37
N ARG A 284 20.40 27.64 13.97
CA ARG A 284 19.79 26.48 14.65
C ARG A 284 20.85 25.67 15.38
N PHE A 285 20.47 25.09 16.52
CA PHE A 285 21.28 24.09 17.19
C PHE A 285 21.35 22.80 16.36
N LYS A 286 22.52 22.17 16.34
CA LYS A 286 22.74 20.90 15.69
C LYS A 286 22.73 19.80 16.74
N LEU A 287 21.65 19.03 16.81
CA LEU A 287 21.44 17.96 17.74
C LEU A 287 21.77 16.60 17.10
N LEU A 288 22.48 15.77 17.80
CA LEU A 288 22.76 14.39 17.45
C LEU A 288 21.82 13.49 18.28
N GLU A 289 20.83 12.89 17.63
CA GLU A 289 20.01 11.85 18.22
C GLU A 289 20.61 10.49 17.88
N MET A 290 21.21 9.84 18.87
CA MET A 290 21.97 8.62 18.72
C MET A 290 21.21 7.43 19.31
N HIS A 291 20.86 6.47 18.48
CA HIS A 291 20.31 5.19 18.89
C HIS A 291 21.45 4.22 19.06
N VAL A 292 21.79 3.86 20.29
CA VAL A 292 23.03 3.14 20.65
C VAL A 292 22.76 2.18 21.80
N GLU A 293 23.52 1.10 21.88
CA GLU A 293 23.53 0.19 23.02
C GLU A 293 24.64 0.60 24.00
N LEU A 294 24.28 0.83 25.25
CA LEU A 294 25.16 1.32 26.30
C LEU A 294 25.03 0.49 27.58
N ASP A 295 26.14 0.27 28.25
CA ASP A 295 26.19 -0.14 29.65
C ASP A 295 26.31 1.16 30.47
N LEU A 296 25.15 1.66 30.92
CA LEU A 296 25.03 3.02 31.51
C LEU A 296 25.23 2.96 33.03
N GLU A 297 26.22 3.70 33.54
CA GLU A 297 26.54 3.73 34.95
C GLU A 297 25.34 4.24 35.77
N GLY A 298 24.88 3.42 36.74
CA GLY A 298 23.68 3.66 37.57
C GLY A 298 22.37 3.08 36.95
N PHE A 299 22.40 2.56 35.72
CA PHE A 299 21.28 1.93 35.06
C PHE A 299 21.70 0.63 34.32
N GLU A 300 22.68 -0.06 34.92
CA GLU A 300 23.21 -1.32 34.39
C GLU A 300 22.16 -2.43 34.43
N HIS A 301 22.26 -3.35 33.49
CA HIS A 301 21.42 -4.53 33.51
C HIS A 301 21.78 -5.44 34.69
N GLU A 302 20.81 -5.75 35.54
CA GLU A 302 20.97 -6.62 36.69
C GLU A 302 20.22 -7.95 36.50
N THR A 303 20.79 -9.02 37.06
CA THR A 303 20.06 -10.29 37.18
C THR A 303 18.99 -10.16 38.30
N GLU A 304 18.04 -11.11 38.34
CA GLU A 304 17.05 -11.23 39.42
C GLU A 304 17.69 -11.24 40.84
N LYS A 305 19.02 -11.45 40.95
CA LYS A 305 19.77 -11.45 42.22
C LYS A 305 20.50 -10.14 42.50
N GLY A 306 20.35 -9.11 41.68
CA GLY A 306 21.03 -7.83 41.78
C GLY A 306 22.52 -7.87 41.40
N GLU A 307 22.93 -8.85 40.58
CA GLU A 307 24.31 -8.90 40.05
C GLU A 307 24.35 -8.20 38.68
N GLN A 308 25.25 -7.24 38.48
CA GLN A 308 25.47 -6.55 37.22
C GLN A 308 25.98 -7.54 36.16
N THR A 309 25.36 -7.53 34.99
CA THR A 309 25.68 -8.47 33.90
C THR A 309 26.67 -7.93 32.91
N GLY A 310 26.85 -6.61 32.81
CA GLY A 310 27.66 -5.93 31.79
C GLY A 310 27.04 -6.04 30.38
N ILE A 311 25.74 -6.28 30.29
CA ILE A 311 25.00 -6.27 29.02
C ILE A 311 24.64 -4.82 28.70
N ALA A 312 25.02 -4.36 27.50
CA ALA A 312 24.63 -3.07 26.99
C ALA A 312 23.15 -3.07 26.60
N LEU A 313 22.39 -2.08 27.07
CA LEU A 313 20.98 -1.90 26.78
C LEU A 313 20.78 -0.82 25.70
N PRO A 314 19.67 -0.88 24.91
CA PRO A 314 19.43 0.11 23.86
C PRO A 314 18.88 1.42 24.45
N TYR A 315 19.56 2.54 24.12
CA TYR A 315 19.16 3.89 24.52
C TYR A 315 19.08 4.83 23.31
N VAL A 316 18.33 5.92 23.49
CA VAL A 316 18.36 7.08 22.59
C VAL A 316 18.98 8.24 23.35
N VAL A 317 20.13 8.70 22.91
CA VAL A 317 20.88 9.80 23.50
C VAL A 317 20.82 11.01 22.57
N THR A 318 20.38 12.16 23.09
CA THR A 318 20.37 13.42 22.34
C THR A 318 21.45 14.35 22.88
N ILE A 319 22.37 14.76 22.00
CA ILE A 319 23.53 15.59 22.33
C ILE A 319 23.51 16.84 21.46
N GLU A 320 23.79 18.02 22.06
CA GLU A 320 24.12 19.22 21.25
C GLU A 320 25.57 19.11 20.78
N LYS A 321 25.76 19.11 19.46
CA LYS A 321 27.08 18.79 18.84
C LYS A 321 28.20 19.76 19.24
N SER A 322 27.88 21.07 19.40
CA SER A 322 28.91 22.11 19.57
C SER A 322 29.34 22.24 21.01
N SER A 323 28.42 22.12 21.96
CA SER A 323 28.72 22.20 23.41
C SER A 323 29.13 20.83 23.96
N GLY A 324 28.70 19.75 23.35
CA GLY A 324 28.83 18.40 23.88
C GLY A 324 27.86 18.12 25.03
N GLU A 325 26.81 18.94 25.22
CA GLU A 325 25.83 18.76 26.27
C GLU A 325 24.80 17.68 25.91
N ILE A 326 24.62 16.71 26.79
CA ILE A 326 23.55 15.71 26.69
C ILE A 326 22.24 16.33 27.15
N LEU A 327 21.26 16.35 26.28
CA LEU A 327 19.92 16.88 26.52
C LEU A 327 18.95 15.82 27.03
N ALA A 328 19.07 14.59 26.54
CA ALA A 328 18.21 13.50 26.96
C ALA A 328 18.88 12.13 26.77
N ILE A 329 18.59 11.22 27.69
CA ILE A 329 18.88 9.79 27.59
C ILE A 329 17.58 9.06 27.88
N ARG A 330 17.07 8.29 26.91
CA ARG A 330 15.82 7.55 27.06
C ARG A 330 15.99 6.09 26.72
N ARG A 331 15.26 5.23 27.41
CA ARG A 331 15.21 3.79 27.13
C ARG A 331 14.59 3.54 25.76
N ASN A 332 15.14 2.62 24.98
CA ASN A 332 14.69 2.33 23.62
C ASN A 332 14.15 0.89 23.46
N TRP A 333 13.37 0.45 24.45
CA TRP A 333 12.62 -0.82 24.43
C TRP A 333 11.21 -0.61 24.99
N LYS A 334 10.35 -1.62 24.96
CA LYS A 334 9.01 -1.53 25.55
C LYS A 334 9.06 -1.85 27.05
N PRO A 335 8.25 -1.21 27.91
CA PRO A 335 8.21 -1.49 29.35
C PRO A 335 7.94 -2.96 29.65
N ASP A 336 7.10 -3.62 28.85
CA ASP A 336 6.68 -5.01 29.03
C ASP A 336 7.65 -6.04 28.40
N ASP A 337 8.80 -5.59 27.84
CA ASP A 337 9.74 -6.45 27.15
C ASP A 337 10.94 -6.84 28.02
N ASP A 338 10.89 -8.03 28.61
CA ASP A 338 11.98 -8.61 29.41
C ASP A 338 13.23 -8.96 28.58
N THR A 339 13.14 -8.90 27.24
CA THR A 339 14.26 -9.21 26.35
C THR A 339 15.03 -7.97 25.90
N TYR A 340 14.57 -6.78 26.29
CA TYR A 340 15.17 -5.48 25.96
C TYR A 340 15.40 -5.25 24.47
N GLN A 341 14.44 -5.67 23.62
CA GLN A 341 14.58 -5.53 22.18
C GLN A 341 14.53 -4.06 21.76
N LYS A 342 15.54 -3.66 20.99
CA LYS A 342 15.65 -2.32 20.43
C LYS A 342 14.44 -1.96 19.59
N ARG A 343 13.73 -0.88 19.95
CA ARG A 343 12.63 -0.34 19.12
C ARG A 343 13.19 0.29 17.85
N ALA A 344 12.58 -0.03 16.73
CA ALA A 344 12.92 0.57 15.45
C ALA A 344 12.16 1.90 15.27
N HIS A 345 12.88 2.97 14.97
CA HIS A 345 12.33 4.30 14.66
C HIS A 345 12.62 4.73 13.24
N PHE A 346 13.57 4.09 12.59
CA PHE A 346 13.98 4.42 11.22
C PHE A 346 13.70 3.27 10.28
N VAL A 347 13.26 3.63 9.07
CA VAL A 347 13.12 2.70 7.95
C VAL A 347 14.06 3.14 6.86
N HIS A 348 14.92 2.22 6.41
CA HIS A 348 15.85 2.44 5.31
C HIS A 348 15.24 2.03 3.98
N TYR A 349 15.26 2.96 3.04
CA TYR A 349 14.87 2.77 1.65
C TYR A 349 16.14 2.72 0.79
N PRO A 350 16.62 1.52 0.34
CA PRO A 350 17.75 1.40 -0.56
C PRO A 350 17.31 1.36 -2.03
N TYR A 351 18.04 2.09 -2.90
CA TYR A 351 17.79 2.05 -4.35
C TYR A 351 18.41 0.80 -4.99
N ILE A 352 19.75 0.71 -5.01
CA ILE A 352 20.50 -0.49 -5.38
C ILE A 352 21.52 -0.78 -4.28
N PRO A 353 21.50 -1.97 -3.66
CA PRO A 353 22.44 -2.29 -2.58
C PRO A 353 23.90 -2.09 -2.99
N GLY A 354 24.68 -1.44 -2.11
CA GLY A 354 26.10 -1.22 -2.26
C GLY A 354 26.94 -2.36 -1.69
N PHE A 355 28.25 -2.10 -1.48
CA PHE A 355 29.16 -3.05 -0.85
C PHE A 355 29.18 -2.94 0.68
N GLY A 356 28.69 -1.82 1.23
CA GLY A 356 28.45 -1.59 2.64
C GLY A 356 27.02 -1.20 2.88
N PHE A 357 26.77 -0.50 3.97
CA PHE A 357 25.42 -0.05 4.34
C PHE A 357 24.76 0.82 3.26
N TYR A 358 25.52 1.78 2.70
CA TYR A 358 24.99 2.76 1.76
C TYR A 358 24.81 2.19 0.37
N ALA A 359 23.60 2.31 -0.14
CA ALA A 359 23.18 1.91 -1.48
C ALA A 359 23.62 2.93 -2.54
N PHE A 360 23.61 2.52 -3.80
CA PHE A 360 23.93 3.36 -4.95
C PHE A 360 22.69 3.94 -5.59
N GLY A 361 22.66 5.26 -5.79
CA GLY A 361 21.62 6.00 -6.52
C GLY A 361 22.01 6.29 -7.96
N LEU A 362 21.15 7.01 -8.66
CA LEU A 362 21.36 7.41 -10.05
C LEU A 362 22.64 8.21 -10.25
N ILE A 363 23.06 9.04 -9.29
CA ILE A 363 24.35 9.73 -9.34
C ILE A 363 25.48 8.74 -9.50
N HIS A 364 25.50 7.67 -8.71
CA HIS A 364 26.56 6.66 -8.74
C HIS A 364 26.52 5.83 -10.03
N LEU A 365 25.32 5.57 -10.55
CA LEU A 365 25.11 4.68 -11.71
C LEU A 365 25.36 5.38 -13.04
N ILE A 366 24.75 6.56 -13.23
CA ILE A 366 24.77 7.29 -14.51
C ILE A 366 25.51 8.62 -14.44
N GLY A 367 26.08 9.01 -13.30
CA GLY A 367 26.81 10.27 -13.16
C GLY A 367 27.96 10.40 -14.15
N ALA A 368 28.70 9.32 -14.42
CA ALA A 368 29.76 9.31 -15.43
C ALA A 368 29.25 9.59 -16.85
N PHE A 369 28.08 9.03 -17.22
CA PHE A 369 27.41 9.29 -18.50
C PHE A 369 26.94 10.75 -18.58
N ALA A 370 26.31 11.26 -17.52
CA ALA A 370 25.88 12.66 -17.44
C ALA A 370 27.05 13.65 -17.57
N LYS A 371 28.17 13.37 -16.90
CA LYS A 371 29.40 14.18 -16.98
C LYS A 371 30.01 14.16 -18.38
N SER A 372 30.12 12.98 -18.98
CA SER A 372 30.67 12.83 -20.34
C SER A 372 29.74 13.48 -21.38
N GLY A 373 28.43 13.27 -21.29
CA GLY A 373 27.44 13.88 -22.17
C GLY A 373 27.47 15.41 -22.06
N THR A 374 27.56 15.96 -20.84
CA THR A 374 27.71 17.40 -20.59
C THR A 374 28.97 17.96 -21.23
N SER A 375 30.10 17.25 -21.07
CA SER A 375 31.38 17.69 -21.65
C SER A 375 31.33 17.74 -23.18
N ILE A 376 30.79 16.72 -23.83
CA ILE A 376 30.66 16.66 -25.29
C ILE A 376 29.66 17.71 -25.80
N LEU A 377 28.53 17.89 -25.11
CA LEU A 377 27.53 18.90 -25.47
C LEU A 377 28.14 20.31 -25.43
N ARG A 378 28.86 20.64 -24.35
CA ARG A 378 29.58 21.90 -24.22
C ARG A 378 30.59 22.11 -25.35
N GLN A 379 31.38 21.10 -25.70
CA GLN A 379 32.33 21.16 -26.81
C GLN A 379 31.64 21.39 -28.17
N LEU A 380 30.50 20.78 -28.43
CA LEU A 380 29.74 20.96 -29.67
C LEU A 380 29.18 22.40 -29.78
N VAL A 381 28.59 22.89 -28.70
CA VAL A 381 28.05 24.28 -28.67
C VAL A 381 29.15 25.30 -28.79
N ASP A 382 30.25 25.10 -28.04
CA ASP A 382 31.42 26.00 -28.09
C ASP A 382 32.07 26.00 -29.47
N ALA A 383 32.25 24.82 -30.10
CA ALA A 383 32.74 24.73 -31.48
C ALA A 383 31.81 25.43 -32.47
N GLY A 384 30.48 25.31 -32.30
CA GLY A 384 29.49 26.01 -33.10
C GLY A 384 29.60 27.55 -32.93
N THR A 385 29.78 27.98 -31.69
CA THR A 385 29.95 29.44 -31.38
C THR A 385 31.21 30.00 -32.04
N LEU A 386 32.34 29.29 -31.92
CA LEU A 386 33.62 29.70 -32.54
C LEU A 386 33.56 29.64 -34.08
N SER A 387 32.87 28.65 -34.65
CA SER A 387 32.72 28.55 -36.10
C SER A 387 31.83 29.69 -36.65
N ASN A 388 30.75 30.06 -35.94
CA ASN A 388 29.80 31.11 -36.36
C ASN A 388 30.34 32.52 -36.08
N LEU A 389 31.14 32.69 -35.04
CA LEU A 389 31.73 33.96 -34.63
C LEU A 389 33.26 33.81 -34.61
N PRO A 390 33.90 33.64 -35.79
CA PRO A 390 35.33 33.40 -35.82
C PRO A 390 36.12 34.64 -35.38
N GLY A 391 36.99 34.49 -34.40
CA GLY A 391 38.03 35.44 -34.10
C GLY A 391 39.07 35.48 -35.21
N GLY A 392 39.97 36.49 -35.20
CA GLY A 392 41.03 36.58 -36.18
C GLY A 392 42.14 37.51 -35.75
N PHE A 393 43.15 37.57 -36.58
CA PHE A 393 44.24 38.51 -36.45
C PHE A 393 44.06 39.67 -37.44
N LYS A 394 44.27 40.89 -36.96
CA LYS A 394 44.37 42.10 -37.81
C LYS A 394 45.79 42.64 -37.78
N THR A 395 46.29 43.08 -38.94
CA THR A 395 47.61 43.71 -39.03
C THR A 395 47.65 45.00 -38.21
N ARG A 396 48.78 45.22 -37.56
CA ARG A 396 48.96 46.44 -36.76
C ARG A 396 48.91 47.68 -37.70
N GLY A 397 47.96 48.61 -37.39
CA GLY A 397 47.75 49.81 -38.19
C GLY A 397 46.44 49.78 -38.98
N LEU A 398 45.74 48.65 -39.06
CA LEU A 398 44.40 48.58 -39.57
C LEU A 398 43.42 49.30 -38.59
N ARG A 399 42.81 50.41 -39.01
CA ARG A 399 41.90 51.17 -38.19
C ARG A 399 40.53 51.21 -38.84
N SER A 400 39.51 50.95 -38.03
CA SER A 400 38.09 51.11 -38.41
C SER A 400 37.50 52.31 -37.73
N LYS A 401 36.70 53.08 -38.41
CA LYS A 401 35.91 54.16 -37.81
C LYS A 401 34.84 53.48 -36.91
N GLY A 402 34.91 53.72 -35.60
CA GLY A 402 34.01 53.10 -34.66
C GLY A 402 34.51 51.72 -34.15
N ASP A 403 35.82 51.51 -33.96
CA ASP A 403 36.46 50.26 -33.54
C ASP A 403 35.96 49.71 -32.16
N ASP A 404 35.35 50.60 -31.37
CA ASP A 404 34.84 50.28 -30.01
C ASP A 404 33.35 49.82 -29.98
N THR A 405 32.67 49.77 -31.13
CA THR A 405 31.26 49.41 -31.20
C THR A 405 31.05 48.15 -32.05
N PRO A 406 30.17 47.21 -31.66
CA PRO A 406 29.79 46.08 -32.51
C PRO A 406 29.22 46.52 -33.86
N ILE A 407 29.51 45.75 -34.92
CA ILE A 407 28.94 45.95 -36.25
C ILE A 407 27.51 45.40 -36.27
N ALA A 408 26.52 46.24 -36.67
CA ALA A 408 25.14 45.78 -36.81
C ALA A 408 24.96 44.99 -38.10
N PRO A 409 24.02 44.06 -38.19
CA PRO A 409 23.68 43.39 -39.44
C PRO A 409 23.29 44.36 -40.55
N GLY A 410 23.99 44.29 -41.69
CA GLY A 410 23.78 45.19 -42.83
C GLY A 410 24.57 46.50 -42.76
N GLU A 411 25.41 46.68 -41.75
CA GLU A 411 26.27 47.89 -41.64
C GLU A 411 27.58 47.71 -42.42
N PHE A 412 28.00 48.73 -43.13
CA PHE A 412 29.29 48.85 -43.78
C PHE A 412 30.13 49.91 -43.09
N ARG A 413 31.38 49.58 -42.71
CA ARG A 413 32.29 50.52 -42.07
C ARG A 413 33.50 50.79 -42.94
N ASP A 414 33.89 52.08 -42.97
CA ASP A 414 35.10 52.53 -43.64
C ASP A 414 36.32 52.03 -42.84
N MET A 415 37.29 51.41 -43.53
CA MET A 415 38.51 50.94 -42.93
C MET A 415 39.76 51.50 -43.63
N ASP A 416 40.67 52.02 -42.84
CA ASP A 416 41.98 52.48 -43.33
C ASP A 416 42.94 51.28 -43.39
N VAL A 417 43.41 50.90 -44.58
CA VAL A 417 44.26 49.75 -44.82
C VAL A 417 45.70 50.25 -45.04
N PRO A 418 46.66 49.79 -44.24
CA PRO A 418 48.05 50.26 -44.31
C PRO A 418 48.77 49.89 -45.62
N SER A 419 48.49 48.72 -46.19
CA SER A 419 48.94 48.27 -47.51
C SER A 419 48.14 47.01 -47.98
N GLY A 420 47.98 46.85 -49.28
CA GLY A 420 47.32 45.71 -49.92
C GLY A 420 45.77 45.76 -49.85
N THR A 421 45.14 44.62 -49.89
CA THR A 421 43.69 44.50 -49.79
C THR A 421 43.25 44.24 -48.34
N ILE A 422 41.96 44.49 -47.99
CA ILE A 422 41.40 44.22 -46.69
C ILE A 422 41.64 42.73 -46.33
N LYS A 423 41.54 41.82 -47.29
CA LYS A 423 41.77 40.37 -47.10
C LYS A 423 43.22 40.05 -46.70
N ASP A 424 44.21 40.78 -47.12
CA ASP A 424 45.61 40.57 -46.79
C ASP A 424 45.94 41.01 -45.37
N ASN A 425 45.14 41.91 -44.80
CA ASN A 425 45.33 42.51 -43.50
C ASN A 425 44.43 41.91 -42.39
N ILE A 426 43.50 41.03 -42.71
CA ILE A 426 42.61 40.33 -41.77
C ILE A 426 42.72 38.83 -42.06
N MET A 427 43.12 38.06 -41.07
CA MET A 427 43.14 36.63 -41.11
C MET A 427 42.19 36.05 -40.08
N THR A 428 41.10 35.46 -40.54
CA THR A 428 40.23 34.72 -39.65
C THR A 428 40.86 33.41 -39.22
N LEU A 429 40.72 33.02 -37.94
CA LEU A 429 41.19 31.76 -37.45
C LEU A 429 40.30 30.63 -38.04
N PRO A 430 40.89 29.59 -38.60
CA PRO A 430 40.14 28.50 -39.22
C PRO A 430 39.60 27.54 -38.11
N TYR A 431 38.52 27.94 -37.49
CA TYR A 431 37.85 27.06 -36.58
C TYR A 431 37.11 25.96 -37.38
N LYS A 432 37.17 24.74 -36.84
CA LYS A 432 36.48 23.59 -37.40
C LYS A 432 34.99 23.64 -37.03
N GLU A 433 34.15 23.22 -37.93
CA GLU A 433 32.73 23.02 -37.67
C GLU A 433 32.53 21.97 -36.59
N PRO A 434 31.37 21.98 -35.85
CA PRO A 434 31.03 20.94 -34.87
C PRO A 434 31.14 19.55 -35.46
N SER A 435 31.83 18.65 -34.78
CA SER A 435 32.12 17.30 -35.27
C SER A 435 30.88 16.42 -35.27
N GLN A 436 30.51 15.87 -36.44
CA GLN A 436 29.45 14.85 -36.57
C GLN A 436 29.76 13.58 -35.77
N VAL A 437 31.02 13.23 -35.59
CA VAL A 437 31.48 12.07 -34.81
C VAL A 437 31.20 12.31 -33.33
N LEU A 438 31.45 13.53 -32.83
CA LEU A 438 31.12 13.88 -31.43
C LEU A 438 29.61 13.89 -31.20
N LEU A 439 28.81 14.34 -32.16
CA LEU A 439 27.35 14.29 -32.08
C LEU A 439 26.85 12.81 -32.03
N ALA A 440 27.40 11.95 -32.86
CA ALA A 440 27.06 10.52 -32.83
C ALA A 440 27.47 9.86 -31.49
N LEU A 441 28.67 10.21 -30.98
CA LEU A 441 29.14 9.73 -29.68
C LEU A 441 28.25 10.23 -28.53
N LEU A 442 27.82 11.50 -28.58
CA LEU A 442 26.89 12.07 -27.61
C LEU A 442 25.59 11.24 -27.55
N ASN A 443 24.99 11.00 -28.71
CA ASN A 443 23.76 10.22 -28.80
C ASN A 443 23.96 8.80 -28.24
N GLN A 444 25.08 8.15 -28.57
CA GLN A 444 25.39 6.81 -28.07
C GLN A 444 25.52 6.79 -26.54
N ILE A 445 26.24 7.75 -25.96
CA ILE A 445 26.44 7.86 -24.50
C ILE A 445 25.10 8.10 -23.80
N ILE A 446 24.24 8.93 -24.38
CA ILE A 446 22.91 9.23 -23.82
C ILE A 446 22.02 7.99 -23.88
N ASP A 447 21.99 7.29 -24.99
CA ASP A 447 21.19 6.08 -25.16
C ASP A 447 21.66 4.97 -24.22
N ASP A 448 22.97 4.79 -24.06
CA ASP A 448 23.54 3.84 -23.12
C ASP A 448 23.22 4.22 -21.67
N GLY A 449 23.30 5.51 -21.33
CA GLY A 449 22.92 6.02 -20.02
C GLY A 449 21.43 5.83 -19.70
N ARG A 450 20.53 6.10 -20.64
CA ARG A 450 19.07 5.86 -20.50
C ARG A 450 18.75 4.38 -20.32
N ARG A 451 19.40 3.51 -21.08
CA ARG A 451 19.24 2.05 -20.93
C ARG A 451 19.70 1.59 -19.55
N PHE A 452 20.84 2.11 -19.09
CA PHE A 452 21.38 1.74 -17.79
C PHE A 452 20.53 2.25 -16.62
N ALA A 453 19.94 3.46 -16.75
CA ALA A 453 19.00 4.00 -15.78
C ALA A 453 17.63 3.29 -15.78
N GLY A 454 17.37 2.41 -16.75
CA GLY A 454 16.06 1.78 -16.92
C GLY A 454 14.96 2.72 -17.43
N THR A 455 15.35 3.90 -17.93
CA THR A 455 14.43 4.96 -18.38
C THR A 455 14.32 5.04 -19.90
N ALA A 456 14.87 4.07 -20.62
CA ALA A 456 14.73 3.98 -22.08
C ALA A 456 13.24 3.86 -22.44
N ASP A 457 12.73 4.86 -23.14
CA ASP A 457 11.37 4.83 -23.63
C ASP A 457 11.23 3.72 -24.69
N LEU A 458 10.22 2.89 -24.54
CA LEU A 458 9.73 2.09 -25.64
C LEU A 458 9.27 3.07 -26.71
N GLN A 459 10.03 3.20 -27.80
CA GLN A 459 9.57 4.02 -28.90
C GLN A 459 8.28 3.40 -29.43
N ALA A 460 7.24 4.19 -29.52
CA ALA A 460 5.96 3.76 -30.10
C ALA A 460 6.15 3.23 -31.54
N SER A 461 7.28 3.54 -32.21
CA SER A 461 7.72 3.00 -33.50
C SER A 461 8.06 1.51 -33.44
N ASP A 462 8.46 0.97 -32.29
CA ASP A 462 8.77 -0.45 -32.12
C ASP A 462 7.50 -1.30 -31.92
N MET A 463 6.37 -0.64 -31.68
CA MET A 463 5.06 -1.26 -31.57
C MET A 463 4.31 -1.09 -32.88
N SER A 464 4.32 -2.12 -33.75
CA SER A 464 3.46 -2.09 -34.92
C SER A 464 1.99 -2.10 -34.46
N ALA A 465 1.14 -1.29 -35.12
CA ALA A 465 -0.30 -1.20 -34.82
C ALA A 465 -1.03 -2.58 -34.90
N ASN A 466 -0.38 -3.59 -35.45
CA ASN A 466 -0.89 -4.96 -35.60
C ASN A 466 -0.20 -5.98 -34.68
N SER A 467 0.60 -5.55 -33.68
CA SER A 467 1.22 -6.51 -32.77
C SER A 467 0.16 -7.17 -31.90
N PRO A 468 0.19 -8.50 -31.71
CA PRO A 468 -0.70 -9.20 -30.80
C PRO A 468 -0.56 -8.63 -29.38
N VAL A 469 -1.66 -8.48 -28.69
CA VAL A 469 -1.70 -7.91 -27.31
C VAL A 469 -0.71 -8.62 -26.38
N GLY A 470 -0.57 -9.94 -26.49
CA GLY A 470 0.39 -10.72 -25.72
C GLY A 470 1.86 -10.36 -25.98
N THR A 471 2.22 -10.02 -27.22
CA THR A 471 3.60 -9.58 -27.57
C THR A 471 3.89 -8.21 -26.97
N THR A 472 2.92 -7.30 -27.05
CA THR A 472 3.02 -5.96 -26.46
C THR A 472 3.18 -6.03 -24.93
N LEU A 473 2.41 -6.90 -24.26
CA LEU A 473 2.53 -7.14 -22.83
C LEU A 473 3.88 -7.74 -22.43
N ALA A 474 4.39 -8.71 -23.20
CA ALA A 474 5.71 -9.32 -22.93
C ALA A 474 6.87 -8.32 -23.11
N ILE A 475 6.76 -7.41 -24.08
CA ILE A 475 7.74 -6.33 -24.27
C ILE A 475 7.67 -5.34 -23.11
N LEU A 476 6.48 -4.91 -22.69
CA LEU A 476 6.26 -4.04 -21.53
C LEU A 476 6.82 -4.68 -20.26
N GLU A 477 6.50 -5.94 -20.01
CA GLU A 477 6.99 -6.68 -18.84
C GLU A 477 8.52 -6.74 -18.82
N ARG A 478 9.15 -7.00 -19.96
CA ARG A 478 10.61 -7.06 -20.07
C ARG A 478 11.26 -5.70 -19.79
N THR A 479 10.66 -4.61 -20.26
CA THR A 479 11.19 -3.26 -20.07
C THR A 479 11.04 -2.79 -18.63
N LEU A 480 9.93 -3.14 -17.97
CA LEU A 480 9.67 -2.77 -16.57
C LEU A 480 10.46 -3.63 -15.56
N LYS A 481 11.11 -4.71 -16.01
CA LYS A 481 11.73 -5.68 -15.10
C LYS A 481 12.88 -5.11 -14.24
N SER A 482 13.67 -4.19 -14.78
CA SER A 482 14.74 -3.50 -14.01
C SER A 482 14.14 -2.57 -12.95
N MET A 483 13.08 -1.83 -13.30
CA MET A 483 12.40 -0.94 -12.39
C MET A 483 11.62 -1.70 -11.32
N SER A 484 11.05 -2.87 -11.65
CA SER A 484 10.30 -3.71 -10.69
C SER A 484 11.16 -4.18 -9.52
N ALA A 485 12.46 -4.40 -9.73
CA ALA A 485 13.39 -4.77 -8.65
C ALA A 485 13.62 -3.62 -7.66
N ILE A 486 13.64 -2.37 -8.14
CA ILE A 486 13.76 -1.18 -7.28
C ILE A 486 12.42 -0.96 -6.55
N GLN A 487 11.31 -1.06 -7.26
CA GLN A 487 9.97 -0.97 -6.67
C GLN A 487 9.73 -2.04 -5.60
N ALA A 488 10.26 -3.27 -5.79
CA ALA A 488 10.19 -4.32 -4.78
C ALA A 488 10.90 -3.94 -3.47
N ARG A 489 12.05 -3.24 -3.54
CA ARG A 489 12.75 -2.75 -2.34
C ARG A 489 11.97 -1.62 -1.67
N VAL A 490 11.44 -0.68 -2.45
CA VAL A 490 10.57 0.38 -1.93
C VAL A 490 9.34 -0.22 -1.25
N HIS A 491 8.70 -1.22 -1.88
CA HIS A 491 7.58 -1.94 -1.30
C HIS A 491 7.94 -2.62 0.03
N TYR A 492 9.10 -3.29 0.09
CA TYR A 492 9.57 -3.94 1.31
C TYR A 492 9.81 -2.92 2.44
N ALA A 493 10.46 -1.80 2.13
CA ALA A 493 10.69 -0.73 3.11
C ALA A 493 9.36 -0.07 3.56
N MET A 494 8.42 0.18 2.65
CA MET A 494 7.08 0.66 3.00
C MET A 494 6.32 -0.32 3.90
N ARG A 495 6.50 -1.62 3.70
CA ARG A 495 5.91 -2.62 4.60
C ARG A 495 6.44 -2.50 6.02
N GLN A 496 7.74 -2.25 6.19
CA GLN A 496 8.34 -1.98 7.50
C GLN A 496 7.80 -0.68 8.10
N GLU A 497 7.72 0.39 7.30
CA GLU A 497 7.15 1.67 7.73
C GLU A 497 5.71 1.52 8.21
N PHE A 498 4.87 0.81 7.46
CA PHE A 498 3.47 0.60 7.84
C PHE A 498 3.32 -0.31 9.06
N ALA A 499 4.24 -1.24 9.28
CA ALA A 499 4.27 -2.05 10.48
C ALA A 499 4.54 -1.17 11.72
N LEU A 500 5.50 -0.24 11.63
CA LEU A 500 5.79 0.71 12.71
C LEU A 500 4.63 1.69 12.96
N LEU A 501 4.06 2.24 11.89
CA LEU A 501 2.89 3.12 12.01
C LEU A 501 1.69 2.40 12.64
N LYS A 502 1.45 1.16 12.21
CA LYS A 502 0.41 0.30 12.77
C LYS A 502 0.61 0.10 14.27
N GLU A 503 1.84 -0.18 14.70
CA GLU A 503 2.17 -0.39 16.11
C GLU A 503 1.90 0.87 16.93
N ILE A 504 2.37 2.03 16.50
CA ILE A 504 2.13 3.32 17.17
C ILE A 504 0.64 3.65 17.23
N ILE A 505 -0.11 3.44 16.12
CA ILE A 505 -1.55 3.67 16.13
C ILE A 505 -2.25 2.73 17.10
N ALA A 506 -1.85 1.44 17.14
CA ALA A 506 -2.43 0.47 18.05
C ALA A 506 -2.15 0.79 19.52
N ASP A 507 -0.94 1.27 19.84
CA ASP A 507 -0.56 1.62 21.20
C ASP A 507 -1.37 2.83 21.71
N ASN A 508 -1.61 3.83 20.86
CA ASN A 508 -2.20 5.13 21.24
C ASN A 508 -3.70 5.26 20.93
N ALA A 509 -4.29 4.32 20.18
CA ALA A 509 -5.70 4.40 19.82
C ALA A 509 -6.60 4.06 21.00
N PRO A 510 -7.73 4.77 21.19
CA PRO A 510 -8.81 4.35 22.07
C PRO A 510 -9.35 2.98 21.66
N GLU A 511 -10.00 2.25 22.59
CA GLU A 511 -10.52 0.91 22.29
C GLU A 511 -11.46 0.88 21.11
N ASP A 512 -12.41 1.82 21.04
CA ASP A 512 -13.33 2.04 19.92
C ASP A 512 -13.41 3.53 19.62
N TYR A 513 -13.27 3.94 18.35
CA TYR A 513 -13.40 5.34 17.94
C TYR A 513 -13.99 5.49 16.53
N ASP A 514 -14.75 6.57 16.35
CA ASP A 514 -15.32 6.97 15.07
C ASP A 514 -14.46 8.08 14.44
N TYR A 515 -13.87 7.82 13.27
CA TYR A 515 -12.98 8.79 12.61
C TYR A 515 -13.65 9.60 11.47
N GLU A 516 -14.86 9.22 11.05
CA GLU A 516 -15.71 10.00 10.16
C GLU A 516 -17.11 10.17 10.78
N PRO A 517 -17.32 11.19 11.62
CA PRO A 517 -18.60 11.35 12.33
C PRO A 517 -19.78 11.82 11.46
N ILE A 518 -19.56 12.16 10.17
CA ILE A 518 -20.59 12.65 9.27
C ILE A 518 -20.98 11.56 8.28
N GLU A 519 -22.26 11.11 8.32
CA GLU A 519 -22.91 10.16 7.43
C GLU A 519 -22.29 8.75 7.34
N GLY A 520 -22.59 7.92 8.31
CA GLY A 520 -22.16 6.53 8.34
C GLY A 520 -20.77 6.40 8.92
N SER A 521 -20.69 6.59 10.20
CA SER A 521 -19.51 6.47 11.04
C SER A 521 -18.66 5.26 10.63
N ARG A 522 -17.42 5.51 10.25
CA ARG A 522 -16.39 4.49 10.12
C ARG A 522 -15.77 4.31 11.49
N THR A 523 -15.99 3.15 12.06
CA THR A 523 -15.51 2.77 13.38
C THR A 523 -14.18 2.04 13.25
N ALA A 524 -13.19 2.39 14.05
CA ALA A 524 -11.95 1.65 14.22
C ALA A 524 -11.88 1.07 15.64
N LYS A 525 -11.23 -0.09 15.76
CA LYS A 525 -11.04 -0.79 17.03
C LYS A 525 -9.59 -1.11 17.26
N LYS A 526 -9.08 -0.79 18.44
CA LYS A 526 -7.70 -1.12 18.84
C LYS A 526 -7.41 -2.62 18.67
N SER A 527 -8.35 -3.48 19.09
CA SER A 527 -8.21 -4.94 19.00
C SER A 527 -8.07 -5.48 17.57
N ASP A 528 -8.61 -4.77 16.55
CA ASP A 528 -8.52 -5.20 15.16
C ASP A 528 -7.07 -5.18 14.64
N TYR A 529 -6.25 -4.26 15.16
CA TYR A 529 -4.85 -4.11 14.76
C TYR A 529 -3.97 -5.31 15.13
N ALA A 530 -4.32 -6.06 16.16
CA ALA A 530 -3.56 -7.24 16.59
C ALA A 530 -3.66 -8.40 15.59
N ALA A 531 -4.82 -8.59 14.98
CA ALA A 531 -5.13 -9.74 14.12
C ALA A 531 -4.80 -9.54 12.63
N VAL A 532 -4.37 -8.34 12.22
CA VAL A 532 -4.23 -7.95 10.82
C VAL A 532 -2.80 -7.52 10.51
N ASN A 533 -2.25 -7.99 9.40
CA ASN A 533 -0.99 -7.50 8.86
C ASN A 533 -1.26 -6.38 7.84
N VAL A 534 -0.40 -5.37 7.84
CA VAL A 534 -0.52 -4.21 6.94
C VAL A 534 0.58 -4.28 5.89
N ILE A 535 0.18 -4.14 4.63
CA ILE A 535 1.09 -4.17 3.49
C ILE A 535 0.83 -2.98 2.57
N PRO A 536 1.83 -2.51 1.82
CA PRO A 536 1.60 -1.50 0.79
C PRO A 536 0.72 -2.03 -0.35
N VAL A 537 -0.07 -1.15 -0.96
CA VAL A 537 -0.86 -1.48 -2.17
C VAL A 537 0.04 -1.83 -3.35
N SER A 538 1.23 -1.22 -3.43
CA SER A 538 2.22 -1.47 -4.47
C SER A 538 2.81 -2.87 -4.31
N ASP A 539 2.26 -3.86 -4.98
CA ASP A 539 2.91 -5.17 -5.10
C ASP A 539 3.67 -5.22 -6.44
N PRO A 540 5.00 -5.31 -6.41
CA PRO A 540 5.81 -5.38 -7.63
C PRO A 540 5.58 -6.66 -8.45
N ASN A 541 5.03 -7.70 -7.83
CA ASN A 541 4.64 -8.94 -8.48
C ASN A 541 3.17 -8.90 -8.96
N ALA A 542 2.40 -7.89 -8.54
CA ALA A 542 1.03 -7.73 -9.00
C ALA A 542 1.02 -7.37 -10.49
N ALA A 543 0.16 -8.04 -11.24
CA ALA A 543 -0.09 -7.68 -12.63
C ALA A 543 -0.47 -6.20 -12.75
N THR A 544 0.10 -5.49 -13.71
CA THR A 544 -0.27 -4.10 -13.99
C THR A 544 -1.77 -4.00 -14.28
N MET A 545 -2.35 -2.81 -14.10
CA MET A 545 -3.78 -2.60 -14.40
C MET A 545 -4.15 -3.08 -15.80
N ALA A 546 -3.30 -2.81 -16.79
CA ALA A 546 -3.49 -3.29 -18.16
C ALA A 546 -3.46 -4.82 -18.27
N GLN A 547 -2.51 -5.46 -17.58
CA GLN A 547 -2.43 -6.93 -17.53
C GLN A 547 -3.65 -7.54 -16.83
N LYS A 548 -4.10 -6.96 -15.71
CA LYS A 548 -5.31 -7.38 -15.01
C LYS A 548 -6.55 -7.27 -15.90
N VAL A 549 -6.71 -6.16 -16.60
CA VAL A 549 -7.83 -5.97 -17.55
C VAL A 549 -7.82 -7.06 -18.63
N VAL A 550 -6.65 -7.37 -19.22
CA VAL A 550 -6.51 -8.44 -20.22
C VAL A 550 -6.80 -9.82 -19.61
N GLN A 551 -6.32 -10.10 -18.39
CA GLN A 551 -6.62 -11.36 -17.69
C GLN A 551 -8.12 -11.52 -17.43
N TYR A 552 -8.80 -10.47 -16.95
CA TYR A 552 -10.24 -10.49 -16.75
C TYR A 552 -11.03 -10.57 -18.05
N GLN A 553 -10.58 -9.91 -19.13
CA GLN A 553 -11.17 -10.08 -20.47
C GLN A 553 -11.03 -11.52 -20.96
N ALA A 554 -9.86 -12.15 -20.80
CA ALA A 554 -9.65 -13.55 -21.13
C ALA A 554 -10.54 -14.47 -20.26
N ALA A 555 -10.66 -14.20 -18.95
CA ALA A 555 -11.55 -14.93 -18.07
C ALA A 555 -13.02 -14.80 -18.48
N LEU A 556 -13.50 -13.59 -18.84
CA LEU A 556 -14.84 -13.37 -19.37
C LEU A 556 -15.09 -14.11 -20.69
N GLN A 557 -14.07 -14.16 -21.56
CA GLN A 557 -14.16 -14.91 -22.82
C GLN A 557 -14.26 -16.42 -22.57
N LEU A 558 -13.53 -16.95 -21.59
CA LEU A 558 -13.66 -18.35 -21.16
C LEU A 558 -15.03 -18.60 -20.50
N ALA A 559 -15.48 -17.70 -19.65
CA ALA A 559 -16.78 -17.79 -18.99
C ALA A 559 -17.96 -17.74 -19.97
N SER A 560 -17.81 -17.07 -21.12
CA SER A 560 -18.83 -17.07 -22.18
C SER A 560 -19.02 -18.43 -22.83
N THR A 561 -18.00 -19.30 -22.80
CA THR A 561 -18.07 -20.67 -23.36
C THR A 561 -18.74 -21.67 -22.43
N ALA A 562 -18.66 -21.45 -21.10
CA ALA A 562 -19.23 -22.33 -20.07
C ALA A 562 -19.76 -21.51 -18.90
N PRO A 563 -20.86 -20.74 -19.05
CA PRO A 563 -21.33 -19.78 -18.03
C PRO A 563 -21.70 -20.43 -16.69
N GLN A 564 -22.05 -21.70 -16.69
CA GLN A 564 -22.45 -22.46 -15.48
C GLN A 564 -21.28 -22.78 -14.53
N LEU A 565 -20.05 -22.61 -14.95
CA LEU A 565 -18.85 -22.89 -14.16
C LEU A 565 -18.29 -21.64 -13.47
N TYR A 566 -18.82 -20.46 -13.79
CA TYR A 566 -18.29 -19.18 -13.33
C TYR A 566 -19.36 -18.35 -12.64
N ASP A 567 -18.97 -17.71 -11.56
CA ASP A 567 -19.77 -16.62 -10.98
C ASP A 567 -19.57 -15.34 -11.80
N LEU A 568 -20.41 -15.14 -12.79
CA LEU A 568 -20.35 -14.00 -13.70
C LEU A 568 -20.54 -12.64 -13.00
N PRO A 569 -21.49 -12.47 -12.05
CA PRO A 569 -21.61 -11.25 -11.26
C PRO A 569 -20.35 -10.87 -10.52
N GLN A 570 -19.72 -11.81 -9.84
CA GLN A 570 -18.48 -11.60 -9.11
C GLN A 570 -17.31 -11.25 -10.05
N LEU A 571 -17.20 -11.96 -11.17
CA LEU A 571 -16.19 -11.68 -12.20
C LEU A 571 -16.34 -10.27 -12.80
N HIS A 572 -17.60 -9.84 -13.06
CA HIS A 572 -17.87 -8.49 -13.51
C HIS A 572 -17.52 -7.43 -12.47
N ARG A 573 -17.77 -7.68 -11.18
CA ARG A 573 -17.37 -6.78 -10.10
C ARG A 573 -15.87 -6.59 -10.05
N GLN A 574 -15.12 -7.68 -10.05
CA GLN A 574 -13.66 -7.64 -10.03
C GLN A 574 -13.10 -6.88 -11.24
N MET A 575 -13.70 -7.06 -12.42
CA MET A 575 -13.31 -6.29 -13.60
C MET A 575 -13.61 -4.80 -13.44
N LEU A 576 -14.79 -4.42 -12.94
CA LEU A 576 -15.17 -3.03 -12.70
C LEU A 576 -14.29 -2.36 -11.65
N GLU A 577 -13.92 -3.10 -10.60
CA GLU A 577 -12.99 -2.66 -9.57
C GLU A 577 -11.60 -2.37 -10.16
N VAL A 578 -11.07 -3.28 -10.98
CA VAL A 578 -9.78 -3.11 -11.68
C VAL A 578 -9.79 -1.91 -12.62
N ILE A 579 -10.93 -1.61 -13.26
CA ILE A 579 -11.08 -0.42 -14.11
C ILE A 579 -11.18 0.88 -13.26
N GLY A 580 -11.35 0.77 -11.94
CA GLY A 580 -11.39 1.91 -11.03
C GLY A 580 -12.78 2.52 -10.81
N ILE A 581 -13.83 1.77 -11.08
CA ILE A 581 -15.22 2.23 -10.86
C ILE A 581 -15.59 2.03 -9.39
N LYS A 582 -15.65 3.12 -8.61
CA LYS A 582 -15.87 3.10 -7.16
C LYS A 582 -17.22 2.52 -6.71
N ASN A 583 -18.25 2.50 -7.56
CA ASN A 583 -19.59 2.03 -7.18
C ASN A 583 -19.95 0.69 -7.83
N TYR A 584 -19.00 -0.18 -8.10
CA TYR A 584 -19.19 -1.45 -8.78
C TYR A 584 -20.20 -2.36 -8.07
N GLN A 585 -20.27 -2.33 -6.72
CA GLN A 585 -21.26 -3.06 -5.93
C GLN A 585 -22.69 -2.65 -6.22
N LYS A 586 -22.94 -1.34 -6.51
CA LYS A 586 -24.28 -0.84 -6.89
C LYS A 586 -24.62 -1.13 -8.35
N LEU A 587 -23.60 -1.26 -9.21
CA LEU A 587 -23.79 -1.58 -10.64
C LEU A 587 -24.10 -3.05 -10.86
N VAL A 588 -23.45 -3.93 -10.11
CA VAL A 588 -23.66 -5.38 -10.16
C VAL A 588 -23.98 -5.86 -8.75
N PRO A 589 -25.24 -5.76 -8.27
CA PRO A 589 -25.63 -6.26 -6.96
C PRO A 589 -25.57 -7.79 -6.93
N VAL A 590 -24.92 -8.36 -5.92
CA VAL A 590 -24.87 -9.81 -5.63
C VAL A 590 -25.77 -10.11 -4.45
N ALA A 591 -26.21 -11.36 -4.32
CA ALA A 591 -27.08 -11.77 -3.22
C ALA A 591 -26.49 -11.54 -1.82
N GLU A 592 -25.15 -11.54 -1.72
CA GLU A 592 -24.37 -11.33 -0.49
C GLU A 592 -24.45 -9.89 0.05
N ASP A 593 -24.62 -8.90 -0.83
CA ASP A 593 -24.75 -7.49 -0.42
C ASP A 593 -26.13 -7.15 0.15
N MET A 594 -27.04 -8.10 0.13
CA MET A 594 -28.39 -7.85 0.63
C MET A 594 -28.37 -7.80 2.15
N LYS A 595 -28.80 -6.66 2.68
CA LYS A 595 -29.05 -6.49 4.11
C LYS A 595 -30.45 -6.95 4.44
N PRO A 596 -30.69 -7.51 5.64
CA PRO A 596 -32.02 -7.88 6.10
C PRO A 596 -32.95 -6.67 6.07
N ARG A 597 -34.16 -6.89 5.64
CA ARG A 597 -35.18 -5.86 5.54
C ARG A 597 -36.48 -6.33 6.18
N ASP A 598 -37.37 -5.39 6.44
CA ASP A 598 -38.72 -5.69 6.87
C ASP A 598 -39.56 -6.28 5.70
N PRO A 599 -40.54 -7.12 5.99
CA PRO A 599 -41.33 -7.83 4.96
C PRO A 599 -42.09 -6.92 4.00
N VAL A 600 -42.42 -5.67 4.43
CA VAL A 600 -43.10 -4.71 3.56
C VAL A 600 -42.15 -4.14 2.52
N THR A 601 -40.92 -3.80 2.95
CA THR A 601 -39.85 -3.35 2.05
C THR A 601 -39.45 -4.45 1.07
N GLU A 602 -39.41 -5.73 1.51
CA GLU A 602 -39.14 -6.87 0.64
C GLU A 602 -40.25 -7.03 -0.43
N ASN A 603 -41.53 -6.92 -0.05
CA ASN A 603 -42.64 -6.88 -1.00
C ASN A 603 -42.51 -5.76 -2.04
N MET A 604 -42.11 -4.54 -1.60
CA MET A 604 -41.87 -3.42 -2.52
C MET A 604 -40.71 -3.67 -3.48
N ASN A 605 -39.66 -4.32 -3.01
CA ASN A 605 -38.51 -4.69 -3.85
C ASN A 605 -38.91 -5.72 -4.91
N ILE A 606 -39.60 -6.77 -4.51
CA ILE A 606 -40.12 -7.80 -5.43
C ILE A 606 -41.03 -7.17 -6.49
N LEU A 607 -41.98 -6.30 -6.09
CA LEU A 607 -42.84 -5.57 -7.03
C LEU A 607 -42.07 -4.68 -8.02
N ARG A 608 -40.87 -4.24 -7.67
CA ARG A 608 -39.93 -3.49 -8.54
C ARG A 608 -38.96 -4.37 -9.29
N SER A 609 -39.14 -5.69 -9.29
CA SER A 609 -38.23 -6.68 -9.87
C SER A 609 -36.82 -6.62 -9.29
N LYS A 610 -36.67 -6.21 -8.02
CA LYS A 610 -35.43 -6.29 -7.27
C LYS A 610 -35.40 -7.61 -6.49
N PRO A 611 -34.23 -8.25 -6.37
CA PRO A 611 -34.10 -9.47 -5.59
C PRO A 611 -34.36 -9.19 -4.09
N ALA A 612 -34.91 -10.18 -3.40
CA ALA A 612 -35.04 -10.24 -1.95
C ALA A 612 -34.44 -11.57 -1.47
N LYS A 613 -33.81 -11.60 -0.29
CA LYS A 613 -33.20 -12.78 0.32
C LYS A 613 -33.66 -12.89 1.78
N ALA A 614 -33.98 -14.12 2.23
CA ALA A 614 -34.30 -14.39 3.63
C ALA A 614 -33.02 -14.61 4.45
N PHE A 615 -33.03 -14.18 5.72
CA PHE A 615 -31.91 -14.32 6.64
C PHE A 615 -32.31 -15.13 7.88
N LEU A 616 -31.43 -15.99 8.37
CA LEU A 616 -31.69 -17.00 9.42
C LEU A 616 -32.31 -16.45 10.72
N TYR A 617 -32.01 -15.19 11.08
CA TYR A 617 -32.46 -14.54 12.32
C TYR A 617 -33.76 -13.74 12.19
N GLN A 618 -34.38 -13.72 10.99
CA GLN A 618 -35.67 -13.04 10.80
C GLN A 618 -36.81 -13.85 11.43
N ASP A 619 -37.93 -13.17 11.73
CA ASP A 619 -39.18 -13.85 12.09
C ASP A 619 -39.88 -14.35 10.82
N HIS A 620 -39.54 -15.58 10.44
CA HIS A 620 -40.00 -16.16 9.18
C HIS A 620 -41.54 -16.32 9.12
N GLN A 621 -42.18 -16.62 10.25
CA GLN A 621 -43.64 -16.75 10.29
C GLN A 621 -44.31 -15.40 10.02
N ALA A 622 -43.82 -14.32 10.63
CA ALA A 622 -44.34 -12.96 10.36
C ALA A 622 -44.10 -12.55 8.91
N HIS A 623 -42.93 -12.82 8.35
CA HIS A 623 -42.57 -12.53 6.95
C HIS A 623 -43.51 -13.28 5.99
N ILE A 624 -43.67 -14.58 6.17
CA ILE A 624 -44.58 -15.41 5.35
C ILE A 624 -46.01 -14.86 5.40
N ALA A 625 -46.49 -14.50 6.59
CA ALA A 625 -47.83 -13.94 6.73
C ALA A 625 -48.03 -12.63 5.96
N VAL A 626 -47.06 -11.71 6.01
CA VAL A 626 -47.08 -10.44 5.29
C VAL A 626 -46.96 -10.64 3.78
N HIS A 627 -46.12 -11.53 3.32
CA HIS A 627 -45.94 -11.84 1.89
C HIS A 627 -47.21 -12.50 1.32
N MET A 628 -47.79 -13.42 2.04
CA MET A 628 -49.06 -14.06 1.66
C MET A 628 -50.22 -13.04 1.61
N SER A 629 -50.27 -12.13 2.59
CA SER A 629 -51.28 -11.08 2.60
C SER A 629 -51.14 -10.12 1.42
N ALA A 630 -49.89 -9.76 1.07
CA ALA A 630 -49.60 -8.91 -0.08
C ALA A 630 -50.02 -9.56 -1.41
N MET A 631 -49.83 -10.88 -1.55
CA MET A 631 -50.26 -11.62 -2.75
C MET A 631 -51.82 -11.68 -2.88
N GLN A 632 -52.52 -11.63 -1.77
CA GLN A 632 -54.00 -11.67 -1.76
C GLN A 632 -54.64 -10.28 -1.86
N ASP A 633 -53.88 -9.19 -1.68
CA ASP A 633 -54.37 -7.83 -1.74
C ASP A 633 -54.86 -7.48 -3.16
N PRO A 634 -56.16 -7.10 -3.33
CA PRO A 634 -56.71 -6.75 -4.64
C PRO A 634 -55.99 -5.60 -5.35
N LYS A 635 -55.42 -4.66 -4.58
CA LYS A 635 -54.63 -3.54 -5.15
C LYS A 635 -53.32 -4.03 -5.75
N VAL A 636 -52.62 -4.95 -5.07
CA VAL A 636 -51.37 -5.57 -5.57
C VAL A 636 -51.69 -6.42 -6.81
N GLN A 637 -52.80 -7.21 -6.76
CA GLN A 637 -53.25 -7.99 -7.91
C GLN A 637 -53.64 -7.13 -9.11
N ALA A 638 -54.23 -5.96 -8.91
CA ALA A 638 -54.55 -5.01 -9.99
C ALA A 638 -53.23 -4.46 -10.65
N ILE A 639 -52.20 -4.15 -9.83
CA ILE A 639 -50.92 -3.67 -10.34
C ILE A 639 -50.22 -4.76 -11.15
N VAL A 640 -50.19 -5.98 -10.61
CA VAL A 640 -49.59 -7.16 -11.26
C VAL A 640 -50.33 -7.54 -12.54
N GLY A 641 -51.65 -7.41 -12.55
CA GLY A 641 -52.54 -7.72 -13.71
C GLY A 641 -52.38 -6.77 -14.89
N MET A 642 -51.79 -5.58 -14.72
CA MET A 642 -51.57 -4.63 -15.80
C MET A 642 -50.56 -5.12 -16.85
N ASN A 643 -49.65 -6.06 -16.50
CA ASN A 643 -48.69 -6.64 -17.42
C ASN A 643 -48.61 -8.16 -17.22
N PRO A 644 -49.30 -8.97 -18.07
CA PRO A 644 -49.41 -10.42 -17.88
C PRO A 644 -48.09 -11.19 -17.91
N GLN A 645 -47.13 -10.72 -18.68
CA GLN A 645 -45.78 -11.36 -18.73
C GLN A 645 -44.99 -11.12 -17.43
N MET A 646 -45.10 -9.94 -16.87
CA MET A 646 -44.45 -9.57 -15.61
C MET A 646 -45.18 -10.21 -14.41
N ALA A 647 -46.51 -10.44 -14.50
CA ALA A 647 -47.29 -11.09 -13.48
C ALA A 647 -46.80 -12.49 -13.09
N GLN A 648 -46.52 -13.32 -14.08
CA GLN A 648 -45.98 -14.68 -13.85
C GLN A 648 -44.60 -14.68 -13.18
N THR A 649 -43.72 -13.80 -13.65
CA THR A 649 -42.35 -13.67 -13.07
C THR A 649 -42.43 -13.16 -11.63
N LEU A 650 -43.23 -12.14 -11.36
CA LEU A 650 -43.43 -11.55 -10.02
C LEU A 650 -43.99 -12.55 -9.04
N GLN A 651 -45.01 -13.31 -9.47
CA GLN A 651 -45.63 -14.36 -8.66
C GLN A 651 -44.66 -15.49 -8.37
N ALA A 652 -43.88 -15.91 -9.36
CA ALA A 652 -42.81 -16.93 -9.18
C ALA A 652 -41.72 -16.44 -8.22
N THR A 653 -41.28 -15.19 -8.34
CA THR A 653 -40.27 -14.60 -7.43
C THR A 653 -40.77 -14.50 -5.99
N MET A 654 -42.01 -14.03 -5.80
CA MET A 654 -42.62 -13.95 -4.48
C MET A 654 -42.78 -15.33 -3.83
N MET A 655 -43.21 -16.33 -4.62
CA MET A 655 -43.35 -17.70 -4.12
C MET A 655 -41.99 -18.31 -3.80
N ALA A 656 -40.94 -18.04 -4.61
CA ALA A 656 -39.58 -18.50 -4.33
C ALA A 656 -39.08 -17.92 -3.00
N HIS A 657 -39.29 -16.61 -2.76
CA HIS A 657 -38.92 -15.97 -1.51
C HIS A 657 -39.72 -16.49 -0.28
N ILE A 658 -41.00 -16.75 -0.42
CA ILE A 658 -41.78 -17.41 0.63
C ILE A 658 -41.20 -18.81 0.93
N HIS A 659 -40.74 -19.55 -0.09
CA HIS A 659 -40.13 -20.87 0.12
C HIS A 659 -38.77 -20.78 0.83
N GLU A 660 -37.99 -19.73 0.60
CA GLU A 660 -36.77 -19.46 1.38
C GLU A 660 -37.12 -19.27 2.87
N HIS A 661 -38.08 -18.40 3.20
CA HIS A 661 -38.54 -18.25 4.58
C HIS A 661 -39.07 -19.55 5.18
N LEU A 662 -39.81 -20.35 4.42
CA LEU A 662 -40.32 -21.64 4.89
C LEU A 662 -39.17 -22.63 5.18
N GLY A 663 -38.13 -22.64 4.33
CA GLY A 663 -36.96 -23.47 4.55
C GLY A 663 -36.18 -23.06 5.81
N MET A 664 -36.00 -21.76 6.04
CA MET A 664 -35.35 -21.23 7.23
C MET A 664 -36.17 -21.49 8.52
N GLU A 665 -37.49 -21.36 8.47
CA GLU A 665 -38.37 -21.69 9.57
C GLU A 665 -38.33 -23.21 9.89
N TYR A 666 -38.31 -24.07 8.87
CA TYR A 666 -38.17 -25.51 9.06
C TYR A 666 -36.83 -25.86 9.73
N ARG A 667 -35.74 -25.20 9.30
CA ARG A 667 -34.44 -25.36 9.93
C ARG A 667 -34.49 -24.98 11.41
N LYS A 668 -35.07 -23.82 11.75
CA LYS A 668 -35.24 -23.35 13.13
C LYS A 668 -36.03 -24.32 14.00
N GLN A 669 -37.09 -24.91 13.44
CA GLN A 669 -37.88 -25.95 14.13
C GLN A 669 -37.07 -27.22 14.35
N VAL A 670 -36.24 -27.64 13.40
CA VAL A 670 -35.34 -28.79 13.54
C VAL A 670 -34.30 -28.53 14.64
N GLU A 671 -33.71 -27.34 14.66
CA GLU A 671 -32.74 -26.91 15.68
C GLU A 671 -33.38 -26.92 17.09
N GLN A 672 -34.61 -26.41 17.20
CA GLN A 672 -35.36 -26.45 18.47
C GLN A 672 -35.66 -27.86 18.91
N ALA A 673 -36.04 -28.75 17.99
CA ALA A 673 -36.33 -30.16 18.29
C ALA A 673 -35.04 -30.95 18.64
N MET A 674 -33.90 -30.60 18.12
CA MET A 674 -32.58 -31.18 18.43
C MET A 674 -32.00 -30.63 19.73
N GLY A 675 -32.39 -29.45 20.17
CA GLY A 675 -31.77 -28.75 21.30
C GLY A 675 -30.33 -28.27 21.03
N GLN A 676 -29.89 -28.26 19.79
CA GLN A 676 -28.60 -27.76 19.31
C GLN A 676 -28.76 -27.02 18.01
N THR A 677 -27.96 -25.93 17.85
CA THR A 677 -27.89 -25.20 16.60
C THR A 677 -27.15 -25.97 15.53
N LEU A 678 -27.68 -26.02 14.34
CA LEU A 678 -26.97 -26.56 13.16
C LEU A 678 -25.82 -25.62 12.76
N PRO A 679 -24.77 -26.12 12.14
CA PRO A 679 -23.69 -25.31 11.61
C PRO A 679 -24.23 -24.17 10.73
N PRO A 680 -23.61 -22.97 10.74
CA PRO A 680 -24.10 -21.87 9.94
C PRO A 680 -24.17 -22.26 8.46
N TYR A 681 -25.32 -21.99 7.85
CA TYR A 681 -25.50 -22.16 6.40
C TYR A 681 -24.85 -20.97 5.69
N ASN A 682 -23.67 -21.18 5.15
CA ASN A 682 -23.00 -20.23 4.29
C ASN A 682 -22.84 -20.84 2.90
N GLU A 683 -23.43 -20.25 1.89
CA GLU A 683 -23.27 -20.69 0.50
C GLU A 683 -21.80 -20.62 0.02
N GLU A 684 -20.96 -19.83 0.69
CA GLU A 684 -19.54 -19.64 0.36
C GLU A 684 -18.58 -20.57 1.09
N GLN A 685 -19.02 -21.27 2.12
CA GLN A 685 -18.19 -22.19 2.90
C GLN A 685 -18.66 -23.65 2.72
N ASP A 686 -18.52 -24.15 1.49
CA ASP A 686 -18.58 -25.61 1.24
C ASP A 686 -17.43 -26.37 1.93
N GLU A 687 -16.57 -25.70 2.67
CA GLU A 687 -15.40 -26.26 3.35
C GLU A 687 -15.37 -25.97 4.85
N VAL A 688 -16.50 -26.07 5.56
CA VAL A 688 -16.37 -26.45 6.97
C VAL A 688 -16.14 -27.95 6.97
N GLU A 689 -14.89 -28.39 6.92
CA GLU A 689 -14.52 -29.79 7.19
C GLU A 689 -15.03 -30.17 8.59
N MET A 690 -16.25 -30.61 8.63
CA MET A 690 -16.83 -31.19 9.81
C MET A 690 -16.17 -32.59 9.97
N ALA A 691 -15.64 -32.87 11.15
CA ALA A 691 -15.10 -34.20 11.41
C ALA A 691 -16.17 -35.22 11.04
N PRO A 692 -15.86 -36.29 10.28
CA PRO A 692 -16.86 -37.26 9.77
C PRO A 692 -17.76 -37.83 10.86
N ASP A 693 -17.23 -38.01 12.07
CA ASP A 693 -17.98 -38.49 13.24
C ASP A 693 -19.02 -37.45 13.74
N MET A 694 -18.73 -36.13 13.60
CA MET A 694 -19.68 -35.07 13.95
C MET A 694 -20.79 -34.97 12.91
N GLU A 695 -20.48 -35.10 11.63
CA GLU A 695 -21.46 -35.09 10.55
C GLU A 695 -22.48 -36.21 10.71
N VAL A 696 -22.00 -37.44 10.93
CA VAL A 696 -22.86 -38.64 11.17
C VAL A 696 -23.76 -38.42 12.39
N ARG A 697 -23.24 -37.84 13.47
CA ARG A 697 -24.00 -37.57 14.69
C ARG A 697 -25.10 -36.53 14.47
N ILE A 698 -24.77 -35.43 13.82
CA ILE A 698 -25.72 -34.39 13.49
C ILE A 698 -26.80 -34.91 12.54
N SER A 699 -26.43 -35.69 11.52
CA SER A 699 -27.36 -36.30 10.57
C SER A 699 -28.35 -37.26 11.24
N GLN A 700 -27.89 -38.06 12.20
CA GLN A 700 -28.74 -38.96 12.98
C GLN A 700 -29.71 -38.18 13.88
N MET A 701 -29.22 -37.13 14.56
CA MET A 701 -30.06 -36.28 15.40
C MET A 701 -31.09 -35.49 14.57
N ALA A 702 -30.67 -34.91 13.44
CA ALA A 702 -31.56 -34.23 12.51
C ALA A 702 -32.64 -35.16 11.93
N ALA A 703 -32.27 -36.38 11.60
CA ALA A 703 -33.23 -37.39 11.11
C ALA A 703 -34.30 -37.75 12.16
N GLN A 704 -33.90 -37.89 13.43
CA GLN A 704 -34.85 -38.13 14.53
C GLN A 704 -35.77 -36.96 14.78
N ALA A 705 -35.18 -35.73 14.82
CA ALA A 705 -35.94 -34.48 15.00
C ALA A 705 -36.94 -34.25 13.85
N SER A 706 -36.51 -34.50 12.61
CA SER A 706 -37.35 -34.36 11.42
C SER A 706 -38.51 -35.39 11.43
N GLN A 707 -38.30 -36.58 11.91
CA GLN A 707 -39.36 -37.61 12.06
C GLN A 707 -40.39 -37.20 13.14
N GLN A 708 -39.94 -36.63 14.25
CA GLN A 708 -40.82 -36.10 15.30
C GLN A 708 -41.67 -34.92 14.80
N LEU A 709 -41.03 -33.97 14.13
CA LEU A 709 -41.72 -32.84 13.50
C LEU A 709 -42.74 -33.27 12.44
N LEU A 710 -42.37 -34.26 11.63
CA LEU A 710 -43.28 -34.82 10.63
C LEU A 710 -44.54 -35.42 11.28
N GLN A 711 -44.37 -36.17 12.39
CA GLN A 711 -45.51 -36.74 13.16
C GLN A 711 -46.39 -35.63 13.78
N GLN A 712 -45.78 -34.59 14.35
CA GLN A 712 -46.50 -33.44 14.89
C GLN A 712 -47.28 -32.67 13.79
N HIS A 713 -46.63 -32.35 12.69
CA HIS A 713 -47.29 -31.66 11.58
C HIS A 713 -48.41 -32.49 10.93
N GLN A 714 -48.21 -33.83 10.89
CA GLN A 714 -49.29 -34.74 10.43
C GLN A 714 -50.51 -34.77 11.40
N GLN A 715 -50.26 -34.72 12.69
CA GLN A 715 -51.33 -34.67 13.70
C GLN A 715 -52.05 -33.31 13.65
N GLU A 716 -51.31 -32.19 13.54
CA GLU A 716 -51.91 -30.86 13.40
C GLU A 716 -52.68 -30.73 12.09
N ALA A 717 -52.16 -31.23 10.97
CA ALA A 717 -52.85 -31.23 9.69
C ALA A 717 -54.12 -32.11 9.71
N GLN A 718 -54.15 -33.21 10.48
CA GLN A 718 -55.34 -34.05 10.69
C GLN A 718 -56.39 -33.31 11.57
N GLN A 719 -55.92 -32.61 12.61
CA GLN A 719 -56.80 -31.79 13.45
C GLN A 719 -57.36 -30.58 12.69
N GLN A 720 -56.55 -29.90 11.89
CA GLN A 720 -57.04 -28.83 11.04
C GLN A 720 -58.01 -29.30 9.94
N LYS A 721 -57.72 -30.44 9.31
CA LYS A 721 -58.66 -31.04 8.36
C LYS A 721 -60.00 -31.41 9.01
N ALA A 722 -60.02 -31.87 10.25
CA ALA A 722 -61.24 -32.14 11.00
C ALA A 722 -62.03 -30.85 11.35
N GLN A 723 -61.31 -29.72 11.58
CA GLN A 723 -61.91 -28.43 11.79
C GLN A 723 -62.37 -27.73 10.48
N GLN A 724 -61.61 -27.88 9.38
CA GLN A 724 -61.93 -27.31 8.07
C GLN A 724 -62.98 -28.02 7.27
N GLN A 725 -63.28 -29.28 7.54
CA GLN A 725 -64.46 -30.00 6.98
C GLN A 725 -65.77 -29.35 7.41
N ALA A 726 -65.75 -28.42 8.37
CA ALA A 726 -66.94 -27.66 8.82
C ALA A 726 -67.07 -26.28 8.16
N GLN A 727 -66.07 -25.70 7.53
CA GLN A 727 -66.10 -24.35 6.94
C GLN A 727 -65.15 -24.20 5.72
N ASP A 728 -65.75 -23.90 4.57
CA ASP A 728 -65.25 -23.14 3.41
C ASP A 728 -64.73 -23.89 2.17
N PRO A 729 -65.39 -23.68 1.00
CA PRO A 729 -64.96 -24.23 -0.30
C PRO A 729 -63.69 -23.63 -0.90
N LEU A 730 -63.30 -22.44 -0.47
CA LEU A 730 -62.10 -21.73 -0.99
C LEU A 730 -60.80 -22.37 -0.53
N ILE A 731 -60.82 -22.97 0.66
CA ILE A 731 -59.60 -23.61 1.23
C ILE A 731 -59.35 -24.99 0.58
N GLN A 732 -60.38 -25.65 0.11
CA GLN A 732 -60.25 -26.92 -0.67
C GLN A 732 -59.59 -26.68 -2.03
N LEU A 733 -59.82 -25.53 -2.66
CA LEU A 733 -59.15 -25.15 -3.92
C LEU A 733 -57.62 -24.84 -3.69
N GLN A 734 -57.32 -24.15 -2.59
CA GLN A 734 -55.90 -23.90 -2.25
C GLN A 734 -55.13 -25.17 -1.84
N GLN A 735 -55.81 -26.10 -1.14
CA GLN A 735 -55.18 -27.40 -0.81
C GLN A 735 -54.92 -28.26 -2.05
N GLN A 736 -55.82 -28.24 -3.02
CA GLN A 736 -55.60 -28.90 -4.30
C GLN A 736 -54.44 -28.25 -5.08
N GLU A 737 -54.29 -26.95 -5.04
CA GLU A 737 -53.21 -26.24 -5.70
C GLU A 737 -51.85 -26.51 -5.03
N LEU A 738 -51.79 -26.62 -3.69
CA LEU A 738 -50.60 -26.99 -2.94
C LEU A 738 -50.22 -28.47 -3.14
N GLN A 739 -51.23 -29.39 -3.27
CA GLN A 739 -50.99 -30.79 -3.61
C GLN A 739 -50.40 -30.93 -5.03
N ILE A 740 -50.94 -30.16 -5.99
CA ILE A 740 -50.41 -30.16 -7.35
C ILE A 740 -49.00 -29.60 -7.39
N LYS A 741 -48.72 -28.53 -6.64
CA LYS A 741 -47.33 -27.97 -6.53
C LYS A 741 -46.40 -28.91 -5.77
N GLY A 742 -46.86 -29.60 -4.75
CA GLY A 742 -46.06 -30.63 -4.06
C GLY A 742 -45.73 -31.83 -4.97
N GLN A 743 -46.66 -32.22 -5.83
CA GLN A 743 -46.42 -33.25 -6.86
C GLN A 743 -45.49 -32.76 -7.95
N ASP A 744 -45.50 -31.48 -8.31
CA ASP A 744 -44.57 -30.88 -9.27
C ASP A 744 -43.15 -30.74 -8.67
N LEU A 745 -43.02 -30.48 -7.37
CA LEU A 745 -41.71 -30.53 -6.66
C LEU A 745 -41.17 -31.99 -6.57
N GLN A 746 -42.02 -32.95 -6.29
CA GLN A 746 -41.62 -34.35 -6.36
C GLN A 746 -41.28 -34.82 -7.77
N ARG A 747 -41.99 -34.28 -8.81
CA ARG A 747 -41.63 -34.49 -10.22
C ARG A 747 -40.30 -33.81 -10.58
N LYS A 748 -40.04 -32.62 -10.03
CA LYS A 748 -38.72 -31.94 -10.23
C LYS A 748 -37.58 -32.74 -9.57
N THR A 749 -37.75 -33.14 -8.32
CA THR A 749 -36.72 -34.00 -7.65
C THR A 749 -36.54 -35.34 -8.31
N THR A 750 -37.64 -36.03 -8.80
CA THR A 750 -37.49 -37.24 -9.58
C THR A 750 -36.91 -37.00 -10.97
N LYS A 751 -37.19 -35.81 -11.57
CA LYS A 751 -36.57 -35.41 -12.83
C LYS A 751 -35.09 -35.10 -12.64
N ASP A 752 -34.73 -34.38 -11.59
CA ASP A 752 -33.32 -34.10 -11.28
C ASP A 752 -32.55 -35.38 -10.92
N GLN A 753 -33.19 -36.33 -10.23
CA GLN A 753 -32.62 -37.68 -10.00
C GLN A 753 -32.52 -38.49 -11.30
N ALA A 754 -33.53 -38.40 -12.19
CA ALA A 754 -33.50 -39.04 -13.48
C ALA A 754 -32.45 -38.40 -14.42
N ASP A 755 -32.33 -37.09 -14.40
CA ASP A 755 -31.31 -36.35 -15.16
C ASP A 755 -29.90 -36.63 -14.62
N ALA A 756 -29.76 -36.76 -13.28
CA ALA A 756 -28.49 -37.19 -12.66
C ALA A 756 -28.15 -38.67 -13.02
N ALA A 757 -29.17 -39.57 -13.03
CA ALA A 757 -28.99 -40.94 -13.46
C ALA A 757 -28.68 -41.02 -14.96
N LEU A 758 -29.32 -40.21 -15.78
CA LEU A 758 -29.07 -40.14 -17.21
C LEU A 758 -27.66 -39.59 -17.50
N LYS A 759 -27.23 -38.58 -16.75
CA LYS A 759 -25.85 -38.05 -16.80
C LYS A 759 -24.82 -39.09 -16.34
N ALA A 760 -25.13 -39.84 -15.28
CA ALA A 760 -24.29 -40.95 -14.84
C ALA A 760 -24.21 -42.08 -15.88
N ALA A 761 -25.34 -42.39 -16.52
CA ALA A 761 -25.37 -43.37 -17.60
C ALA A 761 -24.65 -42.87 -18.85
N GLN A 762 -24.77 -41.59 -19.19
CA GLN A 762 -23.99 -40.96 -20.28
C GLN A 762 -22.49 -40.99 -20.00
N LEU A 763 -22.08 -40.69 -18.77
CA LEU A 763 -20.68 -40.78 -18.35
C LEU A 763 -20.17 -42.22 -18.37
N GLN A 764 -21.03 -43.18 -18.08
CA GLN A 764 -20.68 -44.61 -18.15
C GLN A 764 -20.53 -45.07 -19.60
N VAL A 765 -21.43 -44.65 -20.46
CA VAL A 765 -21.33 -44.90 -21.91
C VAL A 765 -20.10 -44.20 -22.54
N GLU A 766 -19.76 -43.03 -22.05
CA GLU A 766 -18.58 -42.29 -22.52
C GLU A 766 -17.28 -42.95 -21.99
N ARG A 767 -17.30 -43.49 -20.79
CA ARG A 767 -16.23 -44.33 -20.23
C ARG A 767 -16.04 -45.65 -21.05
N ASP A 768 -17.12 -46.33 -21.29
CA ASP A 768 -17.11 -47.55 -22.12
C ASP A 768 -16.65 -47.25 -23.54
N ARG A 769 -17.00 -46.08 -24.09
CA ARG A 769 -16.52 -45.60 -25.38
C ARG A 769 -15.02 -45.27 -25.39
N ILE A 770 -14.52 -44.69 -24.31
CA ILE A 770 -13.09 -44.38 -24.14
C ILE A 770 -12.30 -45.69 -23.93
N GLU A 771 -12.82 -46.65 -23.15
CA GLU A 771 -12.21 -47.98 -23.00
C GLU A 771 -12.19 -48.72 -24.35
N ALA A 772 -13.29 -48.73 -25.10
CA ALA A 772 -13.34 -49.32 -26.40
C ALA A 772 -12.40 -48.64 -27.41
N GLN A 773 -12.21 -47.33 -27.31
CA GLN A 773 -11.21 -46.59 -28.12
C GLN A 773 -9.78 -46.97 -27.70
N GLN A 774 -9.51 -47.09 -26.41
CA GLN A 774 -8.19 -47.53 -25.90
C GLN A 774 -7.88 -48.97 -26.27
N GLU A 775 -8.88 -49.90 -26.24
CA GLU A 775 -8.71 -51.24 -26.73
C GLU A 775 -8.48 -51.32 -28.25
N THR A 776 -9.21 -50.48 -29.03
CA THR A 776 -8.99 -50.41 -30.48
C THR A 776 -7.67 -49.77 -30.87
N GLU A 777 -7.19 -48.80 -30.11
CA GLU A 777 -5.84 -48.23 -30.33
C GLU A 777 -4.75 -49.22 -29.83
N GLY A 778 -4.99 -49.92 -28.71
CA GLY A 778 -4.12 -50.98 -28.24
C GLY A 778 -4.00 -52.13 -29.24
N ALA A 779 -5.14 -52.50 -29.85
CA ALA A 779 -5.15 -53.52 -30.89
C ALA A 779 -4.45 -53.07 -32.18
N LYS A 780 -4.60 -51.80 -32.57
CA LYS A 780 -3.86 -51.17 -33.68
C LYS A 780 -2.36 -51.11 -33.41
N LEU A 781 -1.96 -50.77 -32.19
CA LEU A 781 -0.56 -50.76 -31.79
C LEU A 781 0.05 -52.16 -31.80
N ALA A 782 -0.70 -53.16 -31.27
CA ALA A 782 -0.28 -54.55 -31.29
C ALA A 782 -0.16 -55.11 -32.71
N ALA A 783 -1.10 -54.78 -33.63
CA ALA A 783 -1.04 -55.12 -35.02
C ALA A 783 0.16 -54.45 -35.75
N LYS A 784 0.49 -53.22 -35.36
CA LYS A 784 1.65 -52.52 -35.93
C LYS A 784 2.97 -53.13 -35.46
N ILE A 785 3.07 -53.50 -34.16
CA ILE A 785 4.24 -54.20 -33.62
C ILE A 785 4.41 -55.62 -34.27
N HIS A 786 3.30 -56.34 -34.48
CA HIS A 786 3.35 -57.62 -35.19
C HIS A 786 3.68 -57.48 -36.67
N GLY A 787 3.26 -56.36 -37.32
CA GLY A 787 3.61 -56.02 -38.70
C GLY A 787 5.10 -55.75 -38.85
N GLU A 788 5.65 -54.95 -37.92
CA GLU A 788 7.09 -54.60 -37.89
C GLU A 788 7.96 -55.80 -37.54
N ALA A 789 7.49 -56.68 -36.62
CA ALA A 789 8.19 -57.92 -36.31
C ALA A 789 8.21 -58.90 -37.52
N ARG A 790 7.13 -58.97 -38.32
CA ARG A 790 7.09 -59.77 -39.59
C ARG A 790 7.99 -59.19 -40.67
N GLN A 791 8.09 -57.84 -40.80
CA GLN A 791 9.00 -57.20 -41.69
C GLN A 791 10.46 -57.42 -41.28
N ALA A 792 10.76 -57.39 -39.99
CA ALA A 792 12.11 -57.70 -39.50
C ALA A 792 12.50 -59.17 -39.73
N GLN A 793 11.55 -60.15 -39.59
CA GLN A 793 11.82 -61.55 -39.93
C GLN A 793 11.93 -61.77 -41.45
N ALA A 794 11.22 -61.03 -42.27
CA ALA A 794 11.32 -61.11 -43.75
C ALA A 794 12.64 -60.49 -44.29
N GLN A 795 13.26 -59.56 -43.57
CA GLN A 795 14.59 -59.00 -43.94
C GLN A 795 15.73 -59.96 -43.52
N ALA A 796 15.54 -60.79 -42.52
CA ALA A 796 16.56 -61.74 -42.05
C ALA A 796 16.71 -63.04 -42.94
N GLN A 797 15.83 -63.21 -43.93
CA GLN A 797 15.84 -64.39 -44.83
C GLN A 797 16.22 -64.08 -46.27
N LYS A 798 16.93 -63.04 -46.58
CA LYS A 798 17.52 -62.91 -47.90
C LYS A 798 18.95 -63.47 -47.93
N PRO A 799 19.18 -64.47 -48.75
CA PRO A 799 20.50 -65.12 -48.82
C PRO A 799 21.51 -64.23 -49.53
N THR A 800 22.65 -64.15 -48.93
CA THR A 800 23.85 -63.52 -49.52
C THR A 800 24.24 -64.34 -50.77
N LYS A 801 24.16 -63.79 -51.95
CA LYS A 801 24.87 -64.25 -53.12
C LYS A 801 26.26 -63.68 -53.12
N LYS A 802 27.25 -64.62 -53.00
CA LYS A 802 28.61 -64.41 -53.41
C LYS A 802 28.67 -64.43 -54.95
N GLY A 803 29.50 -63.64 -55.48
CA GLY A 803 29.92 -63.83 -56.89
C GLY A 803 30.64 -62.62 -57.39
N ASP A 804 31.91 -62.75 -57.47
CA ASP A 804 33.01 -62.25 -58.32
C ASP A 804 33.21 -60.75 -58.38
#